data_90c3cb095e82f88753bab1b4a9a1720a
#
_entry.id   90c3cb095e82f88753bab1b4a9a1720a
#
_cell.length_a   1.000
_cell.length_b   1.000
_cell.length_c   1.000
_cell.angle_alpha   90.00
_cell.angle_beta   90.00
_cell.angle_gamma   90.00
#
_symmetry.space_group_name_H-M   'P 1'
#
loop_
_entity.id
_entity.type
_entity.pdbx_description
1 polymer ?
#
loop_
_entity_poly.entity_id
_entity_poly.type
_entity_poly.pdbx_seq_one_letter_code
_entity_poly.pdbx_strand_id
1 'polypeptide(L)'
;MSIALDRSIDILFLIGCWEGESKRYRVYNIAEGLNSLGYNTEVMDFSRSGDIVDRNICPKVIVIFRSPFDPSKRVVELLEYCRIHRIDTVFDIDDYVFEPSIIDSIAGVAVLDADQRRDYEWGVRAYRSLLFSCGKATTTTPFLAERMRELGRDAHVVPNSFNAAQLSLSEAILASPSSCDGKIRICYFSGSNTHGRDFQQCASALQALMYRHPNIIFRLVGMLDLDESWVPFAERIERRGFMPALDMLQNMAECTINIAPLEEGDVFCEGKSELKFFEAALVELPTVASRTGPFKAAIEDGVTGYLASSMSEWEDKLDTLVCFAELRARMGKAARKHTLQTFSAETAARKAISAYGLSAPIPRGAHHSTDRLKIGWIVPGLIVGGGGHRNILRAAYHLEQFGHDVRLYFSDTSLSDTELRHAVREHFYPFEGRVRRFTGQANGEDVLMATHWSTVGLAESVRASVGQIFYFVQDFEPAFYPMGSEYILAENTYRRNLYAITSGPWCAQILRRDYGMEADSFQFPVDKGVYNLAAGKGQPRSKRLIFFAKPEMHRRCFEIGGMALRHFHHLRPDYEILFFGSNGAKDHQQDYPVTYLDVVPTLKDLAQLYVTSTAGLAFSTTNPSLVPYEMMACGLPVIDLDRPGNEVNYDNRRDIALLADADPLRMARAIADLLDDPAELAARSAAGLKFVSTFPSEREMAERVEQLLIGRLKKLSVRQPSSYSISNSN
;
A
#
# COMPACT_ATOMS: atom_id res chain seq x y z
N MET A 1 29.43 -7.03 0.62
CA MET A 1 29.35 -8.16 -0.35
C MET A 1 28.22 -7.83 -1.30
N SER A 2 28.53 -7.59 -2.56
CA SER A 2 27.60 -7.22 -3.62
C SER A 2 26.65 -8.39 -3.88
N ILE A 3 25.37 -8.25 -3.53
CA ILE A 3 24.34 -9.13 -4.05
C ILE A 3 24.03 -8.60 -5.45
N ALA A 4 24.55 -9.28 -6.46
CA ALA A 4 24.21 -9.03 -7.85
C ALA A 4 22.69 -9.21 -7.99
N LEU A 5 21.99 -8.11 -8.26
CA LEU A 5 20.63 -8.11 -8.79
C LEU A 5 20.69 -8.65 -10.23
N ASP A 6 20.59 -9.95 -10.38
CA ASP A 6 20.69 -10.65 -11.68
C ASP A 6 19.34 -10.71 -12.39
N ARG A 7 18.59 -9.60 -12.39
CA ARG A 7 17.46 -9.37 -13.30
C ARG A 7 17.46 -7.92 -13.74
N SER A 8 17.75 -7.69 -15.02
CA SER A 8 17.73 -6.37 -15.60
C SER A 8 16.34 -5.72 -15.43
N ILE A 9 16.28 -4.59 -14.75
CA ILE A 9 15.12 -3.71 -14.75
C ILE A 9 14.97 -3.18 -16.18
N ASP A 10 13.79 -3.33 -16.79
CA ASP A 10 13.57 -2.75 -18.11
C ASP A 10 13.28 -1.25 -18.00
N ILE A 11 12.38 -0.87 -17.09
CA ILE A 11 11.98 0.53 -16.89
C ILE A 11 12.00 0.87 -15.39
N LEU A 12 12.71 1.93 -15.04
CA LEU A 12 12.69 2.51 -13.70
C LEU A 12 11.94 3.83 -13.73
N PHE A 13 10.86 3.93 -12.96
CA PHE A 13 10.12 5.18 -12.77
C PHE A 13 10.64 5.90 -11.52
N LEU A 14 10.92 7.20 -11.67
CA LEU A 14 11.30 8.09 -10.56
C LEU A 14 10.17 9.09 -10.33
N ILE A 15 9.58 9.10 -9.13
CA ILE A 15 8.49 10.01 -8.77
C ILE A 15 9.06 11.24 -8.08
N GLY A 16 8.88 12.41 -8.69
CA GLY A 16 9.28 13.70 -8.12
C GLY A 16 8.15 14.45 -7.41
N CYS A 17 6.89 14.09 -7.67
CA CYS A 17 5.72 14.70 -7.04
C CYS A 17 4.84 13.60 -6.41
N TRP A 18 4.76 13.61 -5.09
CA TRP A 18 3.97 12.65 -4.32
C TRP A 18 2.58 13.18 -3.96
N GLU A 19 2.33 14.47 -4.13
CA GLU A 19 1.04 15.08 -3.87
C GLU A 19 0.03 14.74 -4.98
N GLY A 20 -1.22 14.56 -4.59
CA GLY A 20 -2.30 14.24 -5.52
C GLY A 20 -2.22 12.85 -6.16
N GLU A 21 -3.09 12.61 -7.14
CA GLU A 21 -3.31 11.31 -7.79
C GLU A 21 -2.56 11.17 -9.14
N SER A 22 -1.87 12.21 -9.62
CA SER A 22 -1.16 12.18 -10.92
C SER A 22 -0.19 11.01 -11.05
N LYS A 23 0.54 10.68 -9.96
CA LYS A 23 1.44 9.52 -9.92
C LYS A 23 0.74 8.19 -10.23
N ARG A 24 -0.54 8.04 -9.86
CA ARG A 24 -1.34 6.85 -10.16
C ARG A 24 -1.45 6.67 -11.67
N TYR A 25 -1.88 7.71 -12.37
CA TYR A 25 -2.12 7.65 -13.82
C TYR A 25 -0.85 7.60 -14.63
N ARG A 26 0.19 8.36 -14.20
CA ARG A 26 1.44 8.54 -14.96
C ARG A 26 2.48 7.47 -14.67
N VAL A 27 2.45 6.85 -13.50
CA VAL A 27 3.46 5.88 -13.07
C VAL A 27 2.83 4.52 -12.84
N TYR A 28 1.94 4.38 -11.85
CA TYR A 28 1.48 3.06 -11.42
C TYR A 28 0.61 2.35 -12.47
N ASN A 29 -0.32 3.05 -13.11
CA ASN A 29 -1.18 2.43 -14.12
C ASN A 29 -0.38 2.05 -15.39
N ILE A 30 0.58 2.89 -15.79
CA ILE A 30 1.47 2.59 -16.93
C ILE A 30 2.37 1.40 -16.59
N ALA A 31 2.96 1.37 -15.39
CA ALA A 31 3.80 0.28 -14.92
C ALA A 31 3.00 -1.03 -14.83
N GLU A 32 1.74 -1.00 -14.36
CA GLU A 32 0.84 -2.16 -14.36
C GLU A 32 0.65 -2.72 -15.77
N GLY A 33 0.34 -1.85 -16.74
CA GLY A 33 0.19 -2.25 -18.13
C GLY A 33 1.49 -2.80 -18.73
N LEU A 34 2.64 -2.19 -18.45
CA LEU A 34 3.95 -2.68 -18.91
C LEU A 34 4.28 -4.05 -18.32
N ASN A 35 4.00 -4.25 -17.02
CA ASN A 35 4.19 -5.53 -16.36
C ASN A 35 3.28 -6.62 -16.94
N SER A 36 2.03 -6.29 -17.29
CA SER A 36 1.12 -7.25 -17.94
C SER A 36 1.61 -7.67 -19.33
N LEU A 37 2.37 -6.81 -19.99
CA LEU A 37 3.01 -7.08 -21.29
C LEU A 37 4.38 -7.74 -21.16
N GLY A 38 4.84 -8.07 -19.95
CA GLY A 38 6.05 -8.86 -19.71
C GLY A 38 7.32 -8.05 -19.45
N TYR A 39 7.25 -6.71 -19.37
CA TYR A 39 8.38 -5.88 -18.95
C TYR A 39 8.56 -5.89 -17.43
N ASN A 40 9.79 -5.67 -16.98
CA ASN A 40 10.11 -5.52 -15.57
C ASN A 40 10.18 -4.03 -15.20
N THR A 41 9.22 -3.54 -14.42
CA THR A 41 9.18 -2.14 -14.00
C THR A 41 9.44 -2.00 -12.50
N GLU A 42 10.18 -0.96 -12.13
CA GLU A 42 10.40 -0.53 -10.76
C GLU A 42 9.94 0.91 -10.61
N VAL A 43 9.56 1.25 -9.38
CA VAL A 43 9.17 2.62 -9.01
C VAL A 43 9.97 3.05 -7.80
N MET A 44 10.55 4.26 -7.85
CA MET A 44 11.38 4.82 -6.79
C MET A 44 11.08 6.30 -6.59
N ASP A 45 11.23 6.78 -5.36
CA ASP A 45 11.23 8.22 -5.07
C ASP A 45 12.44 8.89 -5.71
N PHE A 46 12.24 10.05 -6.34
CA PHE A 46 13.32 10.80 -6.98
C PHE A 46 14.40 11.25 -5.99
N SER A 47 14.06 11.49 -4.73
CA SER A 47 15.06 11.82 -3.69
C SER A 47 16.10 10.73 -3.48
N ARG A 48 15.77 9.49 -3.88
CA ARG A 48 16.66 8.32 -3.82
C ARG A 48 17.42 8.06 -5.11
N SER A 49 17.41 9.00 -6.06
CA SER A 49 18.11 8.85 -7.34
C SER A 49 19.60 8.55 -7.20
N GLY A 50 20.24 9.00 -6.10
CA GLY A 50 21.61 8.64 -5.75
C GLY A 50 21.84 7.14 -5.54
N ASP A 51 20.83 6.39 -5.04
CA ASP A 51 20.91 4.94 -4.87
C ASP A 51 21.17 4.22 -6.21
N ILE A 52 20.71 4.78 -7.33
CA ILE A 52 20.91 4.23 -8.68
C ILE A 52 22.39 4.21 -9.02
N VAL A 53 23.07 5.32 -8.76
CA VAL A 53 24.50 5.49 -9.01
C VAL A 53 25.31 4.63 -8.02
N ASP A 54 25.02 4.75 -6.73
CA ASP A 54 25.76 4.08 -5.65
C ASP A 54 25.68 2.55 -5.71
N ARG A 55 24.54 2.02 -6.22
CA ARG A 55 24.31 0.56 -6.36
C ARG A 55 24.52 0.03 -7.77
N ASN A 56 24.94 0.88 -8.71
CA ASN A 56 25.15 0.53 -10.11
C ASN A 56 23.91 -0.13 -10.76
N ILE A 57 22.72 0.50 -10.59
CA ILE A 57 21.47 0.02 -11.16
C ILE A 57 21.36 0.49 -12.62
N CYS A 58 21.33 -0.44 -13.56
CA CYS A 58 21.34 -0.15 -15.00
C CYS A 58 20.02 -0.61 -15.68
N PRO A 59 18.90 0.12 -15.57
CA PRO A 59 17.69 -0.15 -16.35
C PRO A 59 17.90 0.21 -17.82
N LYS A 60 17.04 -0.27 -18.71
CA LYS A 60 17.07 0.18 -20.12
C LYS A 60 16.61 1.62 -20.27
N VAL A 61 15.59 2.00 -19.48
CA VAL A 61 14.98 3.34 -19.50
C VAL A 61 14.72 3.82 -18.08
N ILE A 62 15.01 5.09 -17.81
CA ILE A 62 14.56 5.81 -16.62
C ILE A 62 13.52 6.84 -17.02
N VAL A 63 12.31 6.72 -16.46
CA VAL A 63 11.22 7.68 -16.64
C VAL A 63 11.15 8.56 -15.40
N ILE A 64 11.34 9.86 -15.55
CA ILE A 64 11.34 10.82 -14.44
C ILE A 64 10.03 11.60 -14.50
N PHE A 65 9.12 11.24 -13.59
CA PHE A 65 7.80 11.86 -13.51
C PHE A 65 7.83 13.10 -12.64
N ARG A 66 7.45 14.24 -13.22
CA ARG A 66 7.16 15.52 -12.56
C ARG A 66 8.16 15.86 -11.45
N SER A 67 9.45 15.80 -11.80
CA SER A 67 10.54 16.15 -10.91
C SER A 67 11.20 17.46 -11.36
N PRO A 68 11.49 18.40 -10.44
CA PRO A 68 12.25 19.58 -10.78
C PRO A 68 13.73 19.24 -10.98
N PHE A 69 14.41 19.94 -11.87
CA PHE A 69 15.86 19.89 -11.96
C PHE A 69 16.47 20.63 -10.75
N ASP A 70 16.92 19.85 -9.78
CA ASP A 70 17.54 20.34 -8.55
C ASP A 70 18.94 19.75 -8.40
N PRO A 71 20.02 20.52 -8.63
CA PRO A 71 21.38 20.03 -8.50
C PRO A 71 21.72 19.47 -7.11
N SER A 72 21.04 19.94 -6.05
CA SER A 72 21.27 19.44 -4.69
C SER A 72 20.80 17.99 -4.50
N LYS A 73 19.93 17.49 -5.36
CA LYS A 73 19.38 16.13 -5.34
C LYS A 73 20.12 15.15 -6.25
N ARG A 74 21.39 15.41 -6.54
CA ARG A 74 22.25 14.55 -7.35
C ARG A 74 21.71 14.28 -8.78
N VAL A 75 20.82 15.14 -9.29
CA VAL A 75 20.23 14.95 -10.64
C VAL A 75 21.28 14.99 -11.74
N VAL A 76 22.29 15.83 -11.59
CA VAL A 76 23.41 15.95 -12.57
C VAL A 76 24.20 14.65 -12.61
N GLU A 77 24.48 14.08 -11.44
CA GLU A 77 25.20 12.81 -11.32
C GLU A 77 24.40 11.64 -11.92
N LEU A 78 23.08 11.60 -11.66
CA LEU A 78 22.19 10.62 -12.28
C LEU A 78 22.18 10.71 -13.81
N LEU A 79 22.06 11.92 -14.35
CA LEU A 79 22.03 12.11 -15.82
C LEU A 79 23.36 11.74 -16.46
N GLU A 80 24.48 12.07 -15.82
CA GLU A 80 25.80 11.68 -16.29
C GLU A 80 26.01 10.16 -16.20
N TYR A 81 25.52 9.53 -15.13
CA TYR A 81 25.50 8.07 -14.99
C TYR A 81 24.71 7.43 -16.14
N CYS A 82 23.51 7.95 -16.43
CA CYS A 82 22.69 7.45 -17.53
C CYS A 82 23.40 7.58 -18.89
N ARG A 83 24.09 8.71 -19.11
CA ARG A 83 24.87 8.95 -20.34
C ARG A 83 26.02 7.92 -20.48
N ILE A 84 26.77 7.68 -19.41
CA ILE A 84 27.89 6.72 -19.40
C ILE A 84 27.41 5.29 -19.66
N HIS A 85 26.31 4.89 -19.01
CA HIS A 85 25.75 3.53 -19.10
C HIS A 85 24.77 3.34 -20.26
N ARG A 86 24.55 4.37 -21.10
CA ARG A 86 23.63 4.36 -22.25
C ARG A 86 22.18 4.00 -21.83
N ILE A 87 21.75 4.54 -20.70
CA ILE A 87 20.39 4.42 -20.21
C ILE A 87 19.56 5.54 -20.82
N ASP A 88 18.47 5.21 -21.51
CA ASP A 88 17.56 6.20 -22.06
C ASP A 88 16.83 6.93 -20.92
N THR A 89 16.75 8.26 -21.00
CA THR A 89 16.04 9.11 -20.03
C THR A 89 14.82 9.73 -20.65
N VAL A 90 13.68 9.63 -19.97
CA VAL A 90 12.39 10.18 -20.38
C VAL A 90 11.87 11.11 -19.31
N PHE A 91 11.59 12.36 -19.64
CA PHE A 91 10.87 13.26 -18.76
C PHE A 91 9.38 13.09 -18.97
N ASP A 92 8.61 12.87 -17.91
CA ASP A 92 7.14 12.70 -17.97
C ASP A 92 6.43 13.78 -17.13
N ILE A 93 5.43 14.43 -17.73
CA ILE A 93 4.62 15.44 -17.05
C ILE A 93 3.21 15.50 -17.65
N ASP A 94 2.23 15.74 -16.78
CA ASP A 94 0.79 15.66 -17.09
C ASP A 94 0.09 17.01 -17.26
N ASP A 95 0.71 18.11 -16.81
CA ASP A 95 0.16 19.48 -16.88
C ASP A 95 1.08 20.41 -17.68
N TYR A 96 0.53 21.54 -18.16
CA TYR A 96 1.30 22.57 -18.87
C TYR A 96 2.06 23.49 -17.88
N VAL A 97 2.95 22.89 -17.08
CA VAL A 97 3.76 23.58 -16.06
C VAL A 97 5.27 23.55 -16.36
N PHE A 98 5.64 23.46 -17.62
CA PHE A 98 7.04 23.49 -18.09
C PHE A 98 7.35 24.68 -19.01
N GLU A 99 6.41 25.62 -19.17
CA GLU A 99 6.58 26.82 -20.01
C GLU A 99 6.41 28.11 -19.18
N PRO A 100 7.50 28.83 -18.89
CA PRO A 100 7.44 30.01 -18.05
C PRO A 100 6.57 31.16 -18.61
N SER A 101 6.41 31.24 -19.95
CA SER A 101 5.66 32.34 -20.57
C SER A 101 4.15 32.31 -20.29
N ILE A 102 3.60 31.17 -19.85
CA ILE A 102 2.15 31.06 -19.56
C ILE A 102 1.81 31.28 -18.08
N ILE A 103 2.80 31.45 -17.20
CA ILE A 103 2.58 31.50 -15.75
C ILE A 103 1.52 32.54 -15.38
N ASP A 104 1.59 33.73 -15.99
CA ASP A 104 0.65 34.83 -15.73
C ASP A 104 -0.79 34.56 -16.20
N SER A 105 -0.98 33.62 -17.12
CA SER A 105 -2.29 33.22 -17.61
C SER A 105 -2.95 32.15 -16.73
N ILE A 106 -2.20 31.48 -15.83
CA ILE A 106 -2.73 30.43 -14.98
C ILE A 106 -3.53 31.02 -13.82
N ALA A 107 -4.83 30.81 -13.80
CA ALA A 107 -5.74 31.39 -12.82
C ALA A 107 -5.32 31.10 -11.36
N GLY A 108 -4.81 29.90 -11.08
CA GLY A 108 -4.33 29.52 -9.76
C GLY A 108 -3.10 30.30 -9.29
N VAL A 109 -2.31 30.86 -10.20
CA VAL A 109 -1.11 31.65 -9.85
C VAL A 109 -1.47 33.08 -9.47
N ALA A 110 -2.57 33.61 -9.98
CA ALA A 110 -3.02 34.96 -9.70
C ALA A 110 -3.40 35.21 -8.21
N VAL A 111 -3.68 34.16 -7.47
CA VAL A 111 -4.07 34.23 -6.04
C VAL A 111 -2.94 33.87 -5.08
N LEU A 112 -1.74 33.53 -5.60
CA LEU A 112 -0.57 33.21 -4.79
C LEU A 112 0.06 34.48 -4.19
N ASP A 113 0.57 34.37 -2.99
CA ASP A 113 1.43 35.42 -2.43
C ASP A 113 2.80 35.46 -3.15
N ALA A 114 3.61 36.46 -2.85
CA ALA A 114 4.87 36.68 -3.54
C ALA A 114 5.89 35.55 -3.37
N ASP A 115 5.88 34.87 -2.24
CA ASP A 115 6.80 33.76 -1.95
C ASP A 115 6.33 32.49 -2.66
N GLN A 116 5.05 32.14 -2.53
CA GLN A 116 4.42 31.03 -3.25
C GLN A 116 4.57 31.17 -4.77
N ARG A 117 4.42 32.40 -5.28
CA ARG A 117 4.59 32.66 -6.70
C ARG A 117 6.04 32.41 -7.15
N ARG A 118 7.04 32.87 -6.39
CA ARG A 118 8.46 32.61 -6.68
C ARG A 118 8.77 31.12 -6.70
N ASP A 119 8.24 30.37 -5.73
CA ASP A 119 8.41 28.91 -5.66
C ASP A 119 7.77 28.23 -6.87
N TYR A 120 6.58 28.66 -7.27
CA TYR A 120 5.91 28.16 -8.46
C TYR A 120 6.72 28.44 -9.75
N GLU A 121 7.18 29.67 -9.93
CA GLU A 121 8.02 30.08 -11.07
C GLU A 121 9.34 29.28 -11.11
N TRP A 122 9.97 29.08 -9.96
CA TRP A 122 11.14 28.22 -9.85
C TRP A 122 10.82 26.78 -10.29
N GLY A 123 9.72 26.22 -9.82
CA GLY A 123 9.27 24.88 -10.17
C GLY A 123 9.08 24.71 -11.68
N VAL A 124 8.38 25.65 -12.32
CA VAL A 124 8.17 25.64 -13.80
C VAL A 124 9.51 25.67 -14.56
N ARG A 125 10.44 26.54 -14.15
CA ARG A 125 11.78 26.63 -14.75
C ARG A 125 12.59 25.36 -14.51
N ALA A 126 12.47 24.75 -13.35
CA ALA A 126 13.16 23.51 -13.00
C ALA A 126 12.60 22.31 -13.79
N TYR A 127 11.27 22.21 -13.98
CA TYR A 127 10.68 21.22 -14.88
C TYR A 127 11.16 21.40 -16.33
N ARG A 128 11.18 22.63 -16.83
CA ARG A 128 11.72 22.93 -18.14
C ARG A 128 13.19 22.50 -18.28
N SER A 129 14.00 22.75 -17.25
CA SER A 129 15.41 22.35 -17.26
C SER A 129 15.58 20.85 -17.35
N LEU A 130 14.77 20.07 -16.62
CA LEU A 130 14.81 18.61 -16.70
C LEU A 130 14.28 18.07 -18.04
N LEU A 131 13.23 18.69 -18.60
CA LEU A 131 12.72 18.40 -19.95
C LEU A 131 13.84 18.52 -20.99
N PHE A 132 14.69 19.54 -20.89
CA PHE A 132 15.81 19.73 -21.81
C PHE A 132 17.01 18.80 -21.53
N SER A 133 17.12 18.28 -20.33
CA SER A 133 18.21 17.40 -19.91
C SER A 133 17.96 15.91 -20.23
N CYS A 134 16.71 15.49 -20.40
CA CYS A 134 16.35 14.13 -20.78
C CYS A 134 16.39 13.93 -22.32
N GLY A 135 16.59 12.70 -22.75
CA GLY A 135 16.65 12.35 -24.18
C GLY A 135 15.30 12.46 -24.88
N LYS A 136 14.23 12.06 -24.20
CA LYS A 136 12.84 12.04 -24.68
C LYS A 136 11.90 12.66 -23.67
N ALA A 137 10.68 12.95 -24.10
CA ALA A 137 9.60 13.38 -23.21
C ALA A 137 8.30 12.62 -23.49
N THR A 138 7.51 12.41 -22.44
CA THR A 138 6.15 11.88 -22.55
C THR A 138 5.17 12.75 -21.76
N THR A 139 3.93 12.80 -22.25
CA THR A 139 2.87 13.59 -21.65
C THR A 139 1.50 12.99 -21.97
N THR A 140 0.43 13.56 -21.39
CA THR A 140 -0.94 13.02 -21.46
C THR A 140 -1.65 13.29 -22.78
N THR A 141 -1.47 14.47 -23.37
CA THR A 141 -2.30 14.97 -24.47
C THR A 141 -1.49 15.36 -25.71
N PRO A 142 -2.10 15.31 -26.91
CA PRO A 142 -1.46 15.80 -28.13
C PRO A 142 -1.02 17.26 -28.05
N PHE A 143 -1.83 18.10 -27.39
CA PHE A 143 -1.53 19.51 -27.18
C PHE A 143 -0.20 19.70 -26.44
N LEU A 144 -0.02 19.06 -25.28
CA LEU A 144 1.21 19.15 -24.49
C LEU A 144 2.41 18.61 -25.27
N ALA A 145 2.24 17.49 -25.99
CA ALA A 145 3.32 16.91 -26.79
C ALA A 145 3.74 17.87 -27.94
N GLU A 146 2.80 18.58 -28.55
CA GLU A 146 3.08 19.58 -29.58
C GLU A 146 3.85 20.78 -29.00
N ARG A 147 3.42 21.31 -27.85
CA ARG A 147 4.16 22.37 -27.12
C ARG A 147 5.61 21.95 -26.83
N MET A 148 5.83 20.71 -26.42
CA MET A 148 7.20 20.21 -26.20
C MET A 148 7.98 20.08 -27.50
N ARG A 149 7.34 19.66 -28.62
CA ARG A 149 7.98 19.58 -29.93
C ARG A 149 8.36 20.96 -30.49
N GLU A 150 7.52 21.97 -30.28
CA GLU A 150 7.84 23.37 -30.60
C GLU A 150 9.09 23.88 -29.89
N LEU A 151 9.35 23.33 -28.67
CA LEU A 151 10.59 23.55 -27.93
C LEU A 151 11.76 22.70 -28.44
N GLY A 152 11.60 21.97 -29.55
CA GLY A 152 12.62 21.09 -30.10
C GLY A 152 12.83 19.77 -29.35
N ARG A 153 11.83 19.31 -28.57
CA ARG A 153 11.94 18.05 -27.84
C ARG A 153 11.32 16.88 -28.58
N ASP A 154 11.91 15.69 -28.44
CA ASP A 154 11.31 14.43 -28.91
C ASP A 154 10.22 14.01 -27.92
N ALA A 155 8.99 14.41 -28.18
CA ALA A 155 7.88 14.27 -27.27
C ALA A 155 6.76 13.39 -27.82
N HIS A 156 6.25 12.50 -26.96
CA HIS A 156 5.24 11.49 -27.30
C HIS A 156 4.05 11.53 -26.34
N VAL A 157 2.88 11.13 -26.86
CA VAL A 157 1.66 11.00 -26.03
C VAL A 157 1.56 9.60 -25.46
N VAL A 158 1.58 9.54 -24.14
CA VAL A 158 1.19 8.36 -23.35
C VAL A 158 -0.01 8.77 -22.50
N PRO A 159 -1.25 8.39 -22.85
CA PRO A 159 -2.45 8.90 -22.20
C PRO A 159 -2.57 8.37 -20.77
N ASN A 160 -3.37 9.05 -19.97
CA ASN A 160 -3.84 8.51 -18.69
C ASN A 160 -4.67 7.25 -18.94
N SER A 161 -4.74 6.38 -17.92
CA SER A 161 -5.46 5.12 -18.04
C SER A 161 -6.09 4.70 -16.71
N PHE A 162 -7.14 3.90 -16.78
CA PHE A 162 -7.63 3.17 -15.61
C PHE A 162 -6.83 1.87 -15.39
N ASN A 163 -6.84 1.37 -14.17
CA ASN A 163 -6.17 0.13 -13.77
C ASN A 163 -7.13 -1.04 -13.56
N ALA A 164 -6.60 -2.23 -13.31
CA ALA A 164 -7.39 -3.44 -13.08
C ALA A 164 -8.31 -3.33 -11.85
N ALA A 165 -7.88 -2.62 -10.80
CA ALA A 165 -8.71 -2.41 -9.62
C ALA A 165 -9.94 -1.54 -9.90
N GLN A 166 -9.78 -0.45 -10.66
CA GLN A 166 -10.91 0.39 -11.10
C GLN A 166 -11.86 -0.39 -12.01
N LEU A 167 -11.33 -1.21 -12.91
CA LEU A 167 -12.14 -2.06 -13.79
C LEU A 167 -12.96 -3.07 -12.98
N SER A 168 -12.31 -3.85 -12.10
CA SER A 168 -12.98 -4.86 -11.28
C SER A 168 -14.07 -4.27 -10.39
N LEU A 169 -13.79 -3.10 -9.77
CA LEU A 169 -14.77 -2.39 -8.96
C LEU A 169 -15.97 -1.93 -9.83
N SER A 170 -15.70 -1.38 -11.01
CA SER A 170 -16.76 -0.94 -11.92
C SER A 170 -17.67 -2.09 -12.37
N GLU A 171 -17.10 -3.26 -12.61
CA GLU A 171 -17.86 -4.48 -12.95
C GLU A 171 -18.74 -4.93 -11.78
N ALA A 172 -18.22 -4.92 -10.55
CA ALA A 172 -18.97 -5.25 -9.35
C ALA A 172 -20.13 -4.26 -9.10
N ILE A 173 -19.88 -2.96 -9.31
CA ILE A 173 -20.91 -1.91 -9.20
C ILE A 173 -22.03 -2.16 -10.21
N LEU A 174 -21.70 -2.40 -11.48
CA LEU A 174 -22.69 -2.59 -12.54
C LEU A 174 -23.49 -3.91 -12.42
N ALA A 175 -22.91 -4.90 -11.73
CA ALA A 175 -23.62 -6.16 -11.43
C ALA A 175 -24.60 -6.04 -10.25
N SER A 176 -24.50 -4.98 -9.46
CA SER A 176 -25.36 -4.75 -8.29
C SER A 176 -26.65 -4.01 -8.67
N PRO A 177 -27.80 -4.33 -8.05
CA PRO A 177 -29.04 -3.59 -8.31
C PRO A 177 -28.91 -2.12 -7.92
N SER A 178 -29.18 -1.20 -8.84
CA SER A 178 -29.25 0.23 -8.55
C SER A 178 -30.50 0.56 -7.74
N SER A 179 -30.36 1.19 -6.58
CA SER A 179 -31.47 1.75 -5.84
C SER A 179 -31.86 3.09 -6.46
N CYS A 180 -33.03 3.18 -7.08
CA CYS A 180 -33.54 4.43 -7.65
C CYS A 180 -34.42 5.14 -6.62
N ASP A 181 -34.00 6.31 -6.15
CA ASP A 181 -34.78 7.19 -5.25
C ASP A 181 -35.60 8.26 -6.01
N GLY A 182 -35.64 8.19 -7.34
CA GLY A 182 -36.33 9.14 -8.21
C GLY A 182 -35.63 10.50 -8.38
N LYS A 183 -34.46 10.70 -7.76
CA LYS A 183 -33.66 11.91 -7.90
C LYS A 183 -32.68 11.79 -9.07
N ILE A 184 -32.41 12.93 -9.70
CA ILE A 184 -31.38 13.05 -10.74
C ILE A 184 -30.17 13.75 -10.14
N ARG A 185 -29.10 12.99 -9.88
CA ARG A 185 -27.87 13.53 -9.34
C ARG A 185 -26.92 13.93 -10.46
N ILE A 186 -26.71 15.23 -10.58
CA ILE A 186 -25.67 15.79 -11.46
C ILE A 186 -24.43 16.00 -10.60
N CYS A 187 -23.31 15.39 -10.96
CA CYS A 187 -22.10 15.44 -10.14
C CYS A 187 -20.95 16.19 -10.81
N TYR A 188 -20.18 16.88 -9.98
CA TYR A 188 -18.91 17.49 -10.32
C TYR A 188 -17.81 17.09 -9.34
N PHE A 189 -16.71 16.55 -9.86
CA PHE A 189 -15.56 16.15 -9.07
C PHE A 189 -14.45 17.18 -9.25
N SER A 190 -14.21 17.98 -8.19
CA SER A 190 -13.20 19.05 -8.15
C SER A 190 -11.97 18.60 -7.38
N GLY A 191 -10.83 18.48 -8.05
CA GLY A 191 -9.56 18.05 -7.43
C GLY A 191 -8.81 19.15 -6.67
N SER A 192 -9.12 20.43 -6.90
CA SER A 192 -8.44 21.56 -6.28
C SER A 192 -9.31 22.82 -6.28
N ASN A 193 -8.94 23.82 -5.45
CA ASN A 193 -9.62 25.11 -5.37
C ASN A 193 -9.48 25.97 -6.65
N THR A 194 -8.63 25.57 -7.61
CA THR A 194 -8.37 26.35 -8.84
C THR A 194 -9.44 26.15 -9.91
N HIS A 195 -10.41 25.26 -9.72
CA HIS A 195 -11.46 24.93 -10.70
C HIS A 195 -12.70 25.85 -10.66
N GLY A 196 -12.66 26.96 -9.96
CA GLY A 196 -13.78 27.90 -9.89
C GLY A 196 -14.20 28.44 -11.25
N ARG A 197 -13.25 28.88 -12.09
CA ARG A 197 -13.52 29.40 -13.45
C ARG A 197 -14.03 28.30 -14.38
N ASP A 198 -13.50 27.09 -14.26
CA ASP A 198 -13.99 25.92 -15.00
C ASP A 198 -15.48 25.66 -14.73
N PHE A 199 -15.86 25.67 -13.47
CA PHE A 199 -17.25 25.43 -13.07
C PHE A 199 -18.21 26.53 -13.56
N GLN A 200 -17.76 27.78 -13.62
CA GLN A 200 -18.56 28.90 -14.11
C GLN A 200 -19.05 28.70 -15.56
N GLN A 201 -18.37 27.86 -16.37
CA GLN A 201 -18.79 27.54 -17.73
C GLN A 201 -20.18 26.89 -17.80
N CYS A 202 -20.62 26.21 -16.74
CA CYS A 202 -21.89 25.51 -16.67
C CYS A 202 -22.79 25.90 -15.48
N ALA A 203 -22.31 26.75 -14.57
CA ALA A 203 -22.98 27.06 -13.30
C ALA A 203 -24.41 27.59 -13.50
N SER A 204 -24.60 28.61 -14.33
CA SER A 204 -25.90 29.20 -14.57
C SER A 204 -26.88 28.26 -15.32
N ALA A 205 -26.35 27.41 -16.22
CA ALA A 205 -27.18 26.39 -16.88
C ALA A 205 -27.65 25.35 -15.86
N LEU A 206 -26.78 24.92 -14.94
CA LEU A 206 -27.19 23.98 -13.88
C LEU A 206 -28.20 24.61 -12.92
N GLN A 207 -28.06 25.88 -12.56
CA GLN A 207 -29.06 26.60 -11.75
C GLN A 207 -30.39 26.70 -12.46
N ALA A 208 -30.42 27.04 -13.75
CA ALA A 208 -31.63 27.10 -14.54
C ALA A 208 -32.38 25.76 -14.58
N LEU A 209 -31.62 24.66 -14.73
CA LEU A 209 -32.16 23.30 -14.66
C LEU A 209 -32.70 22.95 -13.28
N MET A 210 -32.01 23.31 -12.21
CA MET A 210 -32.47 23.09 -10.84
C MET A 210 -33.74 23.89 -10.52
N TYR A 211 -33.96 25.05 -11.13
CA TYR A 211 -35.24 25.76 -11.04
C TYR A 211 -36.38 25.03 -11.79
N ARG A 212 -36.06 24.49 -12.98
CA ARG A 212 -37.05 23.79 -13.84
C ARG A 212 -37.41 22.40 -13.31
N HIS A 213 -36.45 21.69 -12.76
CA HIS A 213 -36.57 20.31 -12.28
C HIS A 213 -36.29 20.19 -10.78
N PRO A 214 -37.34 20.15 -9.93
CA PRO A 214 -37.18 20.07 -8.47
C PRO A 214 -36.51 18.80 -7.95
N ASN A 215 -36.46 17.72 -8.75
CA ASN A 215 -35.85 16.46 -8.42
C ASN A 215 -34.34 16.39 -8.74
N ILE A 216 -33.75 17.47 -9.26
CA ILE A 216 -32.29 17.54 -9.47
C ILE A 216 -31.59 17.79 -8.13
N ILE A 217 -30.59 17.00 -7.86
CA ILE A 217 -29.61 17.18 -6.79
C ILE A 217 -28.25 17.47 -7.44
N PHE A 218 -27.58 18.51 -6.98
CA PHE A 218 -26.20 18.78 -7.35
C PHE A 218 -25.25 18.13 -6.34
N ARG A 219 -24.47 17.14 -6.78
CA ARG A 219 -23.43 16.51 -5.94
C ARG A 219 -22.08 17.11 -6.27
N LEU A 220 -21.51 17.79 -5.29
CA LEU A 220 -20.18 18.39 -5.36
C LEU A 220 -19.19 17.58 -4.51
N VAL A 221 -18.16 17.04 -5.15
CA VAL A 221 -17.10 16.25 -4.49
C VAL A 221 -15.77 16.99 -4.59
N GLY A 222 -15.07 17.14 -3.46
CA GLY A 222 -13.82 17.87 -3.35
C GLY A 222 -13.99 19.35 -3.03
N MET A 223 -13.09 20.18 -3.54
CA MET A 223 -12.96 21.58 -3.16
C MET A 223 -13.53 22.49 -4.25
N LEU A 224 -14.61 23.15 -3.96
CA LEU A 224 -15.19 24.24 -4.77
C LEU A 224 -16.06 25.11 -3.89
N ASP A 225 -15.82 26.42 -3.89
CA ASP A 225 -16.66 27.40 -3.24
C ASP A 225 -17.78 27.83 -4.19
N LEU A 226 -19.01 27.78 -3.69
CA LEU A 226 -20.19 28.26 -4.39
C LEU A 226 -20.57 29.62 -3.82
N ASP A 227 -20.86 30.58 -4.71
CA ASP A 227 -21.26 31.92 -4.34
C ASP A 227 -22.72 32.01 -3.82
N GLU A 228 -23.16 33.23 -3.45
CA GLU A 228 -24.50 33.44 -2.89
C GLU A 228 -25.65 33.05 -3.82
N SER A 229 -25.43 32.96 -5.13
CA SER A 229 -26.45 32.55 -6.11
C SER A 229 -26.94 31.11 -5.91
N TRP A 230 -26.15 30.29 -5.18
CA TRP A 230 -26.48 28.91 -4.86
C TRP A 230 -27.31 28.72 -3.58
N VAL A 231 -27.50 29.78 -2.78
CA VAL A 231 -28.32 29.73 -1.55
C VAL A 231 -29.73 29.15 -1.78
N PRO A 232 -30.47 29.49 -2.87
CA PRO A 232 -31.80 28.93 -3.12
C PRO A 232 -31.78 27.39 -3.31
N PHE A 233 -30.65 26.79 -3.58
CA PHE A 233 -30.49 25.36 -3.85
C PHE A 233 -29.83 24.61 -2.70
N ALA A 234 -29.55 25.24 -1.57
CA ALA A 234 -28.74 24.67 -0.48
C ALA A 234 -29.18 23.27 -0.02
N GLU A 235 -30.49 23.03 0.09
CA GLU A 235 -31.06 21.72 0.46
C GLU A 235 -30.93 20.63 -0.63
N ARG A 236 -30.56 21.03 -1.84
CA ARG A 236 -30.36 20.15 -3.01
C ARG A 236 -28.91 20.07 -3.46
N ILE A 237 -27.98 20.48 -2.59
CA ILE A 237 -26.53 20.36 -2.81
C ILE A 237 -25.97 19.33 -1.84
N GLU A 238 -25.55 18.18 -2.38
CA GLU A 238 -24.84 17.16 -1.62
C GLU A 238 -23.33 17.45 -1.70
N ARG A 239 -22.72 17.87 -0.58
CA ARG A 239 -21.27 18.08 -0.51
C ARG A 239 -20.58 16.83 0.04
N ARG A 240 -19.49 16.42 -0.62
CA ARG A 240 -18.60 15.35 -0.21
C ARG A 240 -17.16 15.86 -0.19
N GLY A 241 -16.37 15.44 0.80
CA GLY A 241 -14.97 15.76 0.88
C GLY A 241 -14.13 15.05 -0.18
N PHE A 242 -12.84 15.33 -0.20
CA PHE A 242 -11.87 14.58 -1.00
C PHE A 242 -11.86 13.11 -0.56
N MET A 243 -11.75 12.20 -1.50
CA MET A 243 -11.81 10.76 -1.25
C MET A 243 -10.85 9.99 -2.17
N PRO A 244 -10.43 8.77 -1.79
CA PRO A 244 -9.64 7.90 -2.64
C PRO A 244 -10.34 7.56 -3.97
N ALA A 245 -9.57 7.27 -5.00
CA ALA A 245 -10.11 7.07 -6.36
C ALA A 245 -11.13 5.93 -6.49
N LEU A 246 -11.02 4.86 -5.69
CA LEU A 246 -12.01 3.78 -5.71
C LEU A 246 -13.33 4.20 -5.06
N ASP A 247 -13.26 4.96 -3.95
CA ASP A 247 -14.45 5.51 -3.30
C ASP A 247 -15.12 6.56 -4.21
N MET A 248 -14.31 7.33 -4.96
CA MET A 248 -14.80 8.26 -5.98
C MET A 248 -15.61 7.53 -7.06
N LEU A 249 -15.14 6.37 -7.53
CA LEU A 249 -15.84 5.57 -8.52
C LEU A 249 -17.20 5.05 -7.99
N GLN A 250 -17.25 4.64 -6.73
CA GLN A 250 -18.52 4.27 -6.07
C GLN A 250 -19.48 5.47 -5.98
N ASN A 251 -18.97 6.64 -5.62
CA ASN A 251 -19.76 7.88 -5.56
C ASN A 251 -20.27 8.32 -6.94
N MET A 252 -19.48 8.12 -8.01
CA MET A 252 -19.91 8.35 -9.39
C MET A 252 -21.07 7.45 -9.78
N ALA A 253 -21.05 6.19 -9.37
CA ALA A 253 -22.10 5.21 -9.66
C ALA A 253 -23.46 5.56 -9.04
N GLU A 254 -23.47 6.35 -7.97
CA GLU A 254 -24.71 6.88 -7.36
C GLU A 254 -25.29 8.09 -8.12
N CYS A 255 -24.54 8.62 -9.11
CA CYS A 255 -24.92 9.81 -9.87
C CYS A 255 -25.62 9.43 -11.17
N THR A 256 -26.27 10.42 -11.79
CA THR A 256 -27.06 10.24 -12.99
C THR A 256 -26.41 10.89 -14.22
N ILE A 257 -25.69 12.00 -14.02
CA ILE A 257 -25.00 12.77 -15.06
C ILE A 257 -23.72 13.33 -14.46
N ASN A 258 -22.60 13.19 -15.16
CA ASN A 258 -21.34 13.82 -14.81
C ASN A 258 -21.14 15.11 -15.61
N ILE A 259 -20.59 16.16 -15.00
CA ILE A 259 -20.15 17.36 -15.71
C ILE A 259 -18.64 17.52 -15.62
N ALA A 260 -18.05 17.89 -16.75
CA ALA A 260 -16.61 18.11 -16.87
C ALA A 260 -16.31 19.47 -17.54
N PRO A 261 -16.68 20.59 -16.89
CA PRO A 261 -16.40 21.91 -17.42
C PRO A 261 -14.89 22.23 -17.36
N LEU A 262 -14.42 22.92 -18.40
CA LEU A 262 -13.11 23.58 -18.50
C LEU A 262 -13.30 24.91 -19.21
N GLU A 263 -12.49 25.92 -18.86
CA GLU A 263 -12.53 27.23 -19.49
C GLU A 263 -12.03 27.12 -20.94
N GLU A 264 -12.93 27.36 -21.94
CA GLU A 264 -12.55 27.32 -23.35
C GLU A 264 -11.63 28.49 -23.72
N GLY A 265 -10.60 28.20 -24.52
CA GLY A 265 -9.60 29.18 -24.93
C GLY A 265 -8.52 29.46 -23.90
N ASP A 266 -8.64 28.91 -22.69
CA ASP A 266 -7.54 28.94 -21.72
C ASP A 266 -6.48 27.88 -22.09
N VAL A 267 -5.25 28.36 -22.30
CA VAL A 267 -4.12 27.51 -22.75
C VAL A 267 -3.78 26.42 -21.75
N PHE A 268 -3.94 26.68 -20.46
CA PHE A 268 -3.70 25.69 -19.40
C PHE A 268 -4.77 24.60 -19.41
N CYS A 269 -6.04 24.99 -19.65
CA CYS A 269 -7.17 24.06 -19.78
C CYS A 269 -7.07 23.16 -21.03
N GLU A 270 -6.50 23.66 -22.14
CA GLU A 270 -6.21 22.84 -23.33
C GLU A 270 -5.16 21.75 -23.05
N GLY A 271 -4.31 21.93 -22.04
CA GLY A 271 -3.35 20.93 -21.57
C GLY A 271 -3.92 19.84 -20.67
N LYS A 272 -5.14 20.04 -20.12
CA LYS A 272 -5.78 19.07 -19.21
C LYS A 272 -6.13 17.77 -19.92
N SER A 273 -6.15 16.67 -19.18
CA SER A 273 -6.56 15.37 -19.73
C SER A 273 -8.05 15.08 -19.52
N GLU A 274 -8.52 14.06 -20.21
CA GLU A 274 -9.90 13.59 -20.25
C GLU A 274 -10.30 12.70 -19.03
N LEU A 275 -9.57 12.74 -17.93
CA LEU A 275 -9.79 11.91 -16.73
C LEU A 275 -11.25 11.87 -16.27
N LYS A 276 -11.89 13.04 -16.13
CA LYS A 276 -13.27 13.15 -15.66
C LYS A 276 -14.29 12.42 -16.54
N PHE A 277 -13.97 12.29 -17.86
CA PHE A 277 -14.81 11.55 -18.79
C PHE A 277 -14.65 10.05 -18.62
N PHE A 278 -13.45 9.51 -18.72
CA PHE A 278 -13.28 8.07 -18.75
C PHE A 278 -13.55 7.42 -17.39
N GLU A 279 -13.29 8.12 -16.29
CA GLU A 279 -13.64 7.62 -14.94
C GLU A 279 -15.15 7.49 -14.76
N ALA A 280 -15.92 8.50 -15.16
CA ALA A 280 -17.38 8.44 -15.16
C ALA A 280 -17.89 7.33 -16.09
N ALA A 281 -17.29 7.19 -17.26
CA ALA A 281 -17.64 6.16 -18.23
C ALA A 281 -17.44 4.73 -17.72
N LEU A 282 -16.48 4.49 -16.83
CA LEU A 282 -16.29 3.15 -16.21
C LEU A 282 -17.56 2.63 -15.51
N VAL A 283 -18.38 3.51 -14.96
CA VAL A 283 -19.65 3.16 -14.29
C VAL A 283 -20.88 3.52 -15.14
N GLU A 284 -20.73 3.62 -16.45
CA GLU A 284 -21.78 3.95 -17.41
C GLU A 284 -22.46 5.31 -17.15
N LEU A 285 -21.75 6.25 -16.50
CA LEU A 285 -22.24 7.58 -16.19
C LEU A 285 -22.01 8.52 -17.38
N PRO A 286 -23.07 9.05 -18.04
CA PRO A 286 -22.91 9.96 -19.18
C PRO A 286 -22.32 11.30 -18.76
N THR A 287 -21.45 11.87 -19.57
CA THR A 287 -20.74 13.12 -19.30
C THR A 287 -21.15 14.22 -20.28
N VAL A 288 -21.36 15.43 -19.73
CA VAL A 288 -21.35 16.67 -20.51
C VAL A 288 -20.06 17.42 -20.18
N ALA A 289 -19.25 17.74 -21.21
CA ALA A 289 -17.94 18.37 -21.05
C ALA A 289 -17.81 19.64 -21.90
N SER A 290 -16.89 20.53 -21.52
CA SER A 290 -16.51 21.68 -22.38
C SER A 290 -15.89 21.19 -23.67
N ARG A 291 -16.06 21.96 -24.76
CA ARG A 291 -15.54 21.64 -26.11
C ARG A 291 -14.04 21.98 -26.24
N THR A 292 -13.22 21.59 -25.27
CA THR A 292 -11.75 21.73 -25.29
C THR A 292 -11.09 20.60 -26.07
N GLY A 293 -9.80 20.77 -26.43
CA GLY A 293 -9.04 19.81 -27.21
C GLY A 293 -9.08 18.37 -26.67
N PRO A 294 -8.78 18.13 -25.39
CA PRO A 294 -8.80 16.80 -24.81
C PRO A 294 -10.18 16.11 -24.86
N PHE A 295 -11.23 16.83 -24.53
CA PHE A 295 -12.59 16.26 -24.59
C PHE A 295 -13.09 16.05 -26.03
N LYS A 296 -12.71 16.90 -26.99
CA LYS A 296 -12.98 16.66 -28.43
C LYS A 296 -12.31 15.39 -28.94
N ALA A 297 -11.15 15.06 -28.40
CA ALA A 297 -10.44 13.84 -28.79
C ALA A 297 -11.02 12.58 -28.14
N ALA A 298 -11.64 12.71 -26.94
CA ALA A 298 -12.13 11.60 -26.15
C ALA A 298 -13.64 11.31 -26.33
N ILE A 299 -14.45 12.33 -26.66
CA ILE A 299 -15.92 12.26 -26.70
C ILE A 299 -16.41 12.37 -28.13
N GLU A 300 -17.14 11.37 -28.58
CA GLU A 300 -17.99 11.44 -29.79
C GLU A 300 -19.32 12.10 -29.41
N ASP A 301 -19.47 13.40 -29.80
CA ASP A 301 -20.60 14.26 -29.38
C ASP A 301 -21.96 13.64 -29.76
N GLY A 302 -22.84 13.48 -28.78
CA GLY A 302 -24.15 12.84 -28.93
C GLY A 302 -24.12 11.31 -28.87
N VAL A 303 -22.97 10.65 -28.85
CA VAL A 303 -22.84 9.18 -28.81
C VAL A 303 -22.24 8.70 -27.49
N THR A 304 -21.01 9.13 -27.16
CA THR A 304 -20.30 8.72 -25.93
C THR A 304 -20.38 9.78 -24.83
N GLY A 305 -20.88 10.95 -25.12
CA GLY A 305 -21.05 12.08 -24.21
C GLY A 305 -21.54 13.28 -24.99
N TYR A 306 -21.63 14.42 -24.33
CA TYR A 306 -21.93 15.70 -24.97
C TYR A 306 -20.78 16.70 -24.79
N LEU A 307 -20.55 17.53 -25.82
CA LEU A 307 -19.60 18.64 -25.81
C LEU A 307 -20.35 19.97 -25.90
N ALA A 308 -20.20 20.84 -24.92
CA ALA A 308 -20.88 22.14 -24.84
C ALA A 308 -19.87 23.28 -24.79
N SER A 309 -20.15 24.40 -25.50
CA SER A 309 -19.34 25.62 -25.55
C SER A 309 -20.09 26.84 -24.99
N SER A 310 -21.39 26.93 -25.23
CA SER A 310 -22.21 28.05 -24.78
C SER A 310 -23.12 27.65 -23.62
N MET A 311 -23.58 28.64 -22.86
CA MET A 311 -24.56 28.43 -21.79
C MET A 311 -25.81 27.71 -22.29
N SER A 312 -26.30 28.07 -23.48
CA SER A 312 -27.50 27.40 -24.08
C SER A 312 -27.18 25.95 -24.40
N GLU A 313 -25.98 25.64 -24.95
CA GLU A 313 -25.63 24.24 -25.22
C GLU A 313 -25.50 23.41 -23.96
N TRP A 314 -24.93 23.98 -22.88
CA TRP A 314 -24.90 23.32 -21.58
C TRP A 314 -26.31 23.03 -21.05
N GLU A 315 -27.19 24.03 -21.09
CA GLU A 315 -28.58 23.88 -20.66
C GLU A 315 -29.34 22.82 -21.48
N ASP A 316 -29.30 22.92 -22.82
CA ASP A 316 -30.03 22.01 -23.71
C ASP A 316 -29.55 20.55 -23.57
N LYS A 317 -28.24 20.32 -23.48
CA LYS A 317 -27.64 18.99 -23.39
C LYS A 317 -27.87 18.36 -22.02
N LEU A 318 -27.76 19.14 -20.96
CA LEU A 318 -28.11 18.67 -19.62
C LEU A 318 -29.59 18.38 -19.49
N ASP A 319 -30.46 19.27 -19.97
CA ASP A 319 -31.92 19.05 -19.96
C ASP A 319 -32.34 17.79 -20.74
N THR A 320 -31.69 17.59 -21.89
CA THR A 320 -31.89 16.36 -22.68
C THR A 320 -31.54 15.11 -21.86
N LEU A 321 -30.41 15.11 -21.16
CA LEU A 321 -30.05 13.97 -20.30
C LEU A 321 -30.93 13.87 -19.06
N VAL A 322 -31.43 14.97 -18.51
CA VAL A 322 -32.40 14.97 -17.40
C VAL A 322 -33.73 14.33 -17.82
N CYS A 323 -34.22 14.67 -19.00
CA CYS A 323 -35.53 14.23 -19.46
C CYS A 323 -35.57 12.79 -20.03
N PHE A 324 -34.47 12.32 -20.66
CA PHE A 324 -34.48 11.06 -21.41
C PHE A 324 -33.57 9.98 -20.77
N ALA A 325 -34.19 9.15 -19.89
CA ALA A 325 -33.49 8.07 -19.18
C ALA A 325 -32.85 7.02 -20.10
N GLU A 326 -33.53 6.66 -21.18
CA GLU A 326 -33.04 5.68 -22.16
C GLU A 326 -31.79 6.20 -22.90
N LEU A 327 -31.77 7.51 -23.19
CA LEU A 327 -30.60 8.15 -23.82
C LEU A 327 -29.40 8.13 -22.89
N ARG A 328 -29.61 8.45 -21.61
CA ARG A 328 -28.56 8.34 -20.59
C ARG A 328 -27.92 6.96 -20.55
N ALA A 329 -28.78 5.93 -20.45
CA ALA A 329 -28.29 4.54 -20.38
C ALA A 329 -27.54 4.11 -21.65
N ARG A 330 -28.03 4.51 -22.84
CA ARG A 330 -27.40 4.21 -24.12
C ARG A 330 -26.05 4.93 -24.24
N MET A 331 -25.99 6.21 -23.89
CA MET A 331 -24.78 7.03 -23.92
C MET A 331 -23.72 6.53 -22.92
N GLY A 332 -24.12 6.21 -21.68
CA GLY A 332 -23.23 5.65 -20.67
C GLY A 332 -22.59 4.33 -21.11
N LYS A 333 -23.38 3.42 -21.70
CA LYS A 333 -22.86 2.16 -22.26
C LYS A 333 -21.90 2.37 -23.41
N ALA A 334 -22.21 3.32 -24.31
CA ALA A 334 -21.33 3.67 -25.42
C ALA A 334 -20.01 4.28 -24.90
N ALA A 335 -20.07 5.18 -23.92
CA ALA A 335 -18.92 5.77 -23.26
C ALA A 335 -18.04 4.70 -22.59
N ARG A 336 -18.63 3.77 -21.84
CA ARG A 336 -17.88 2.65 -21.22
C ARG A 336 -17.19 1.79 -22.28
N LYS A 337 -17.90 1.39 -23.32
CA LYS A 337 -17.30 0.60 -24.41
C LYS A 337 -16.10 1.29 -25.04
N HIS A 338 -16.23 2.58 -25.34
CA HIS A 338 -15.13 3.39 -25.87
C HIS A 338 -13.94 3.47 -24.88
N THR A 339 -14.25 3.73 -23.61
CA THR A 339 -13.25 3.85 -22.53
C THR A 339 -12.45 2.56 -22.35
N LEU A 340 -13.10 1.40 -22.33
CA LEU A 340 -12.42 0.11 -22.19
C LEU A 340 -11.43 -0.17 -23.35
N GLN A 341 -11.73 0.31 -24.52
CA GLN A 341 -10.87 0.15 -25.71
C GLN A 341 -9.69 1.14 -25.74
N THR A 342 -9.92 2.36 -25.23
CA THR A 342 -9.00 3.50 -25.45
C THR A 342 -8.10 3.80 -24.26
N PHE A 343 -8.62 3.68 -23.02
CA PHE A 343 -7.97 4.18 -21.80
C PHE A 343 -7.55 3.07 -20.84
N SER A 344 -7.38 1.82 -21.30
CA SER A 344 -6.86 0.75 -20.46
C SER A 344 -5.37 0.92 -20.17
N ALA A 345 -4.90 0.41 -19.02
CA ALA A 345 -3.48 0.38 -18.67
C ALA A 345 -2.62 -0.31 -19.76
N GLU A 346 -3.15 -1.37 -20.39
CA GLU A 346 -2.47 -2.05 -21.49
C GLU A 346 -2.32 -1.14 -22.74
N THR A 347 -3.38 -0.39 -23.09
CA THR A 347 -3.32 0.55 -24.22
C THR A 347 -2.30 1.65 -23.98
N ALA A 348 -2.28 2.23 -22.76
CA ALA A 348 -1.28 3.23 -22.38
C ALA A 348 0.14 2.65 -22.39
N ALA A 349 0.32 1.42 -21.89
CA ALA A 349 1.61 0.73 -21.89
C ALA A 349 2.14 0.46 -23.31
N ARG A 350 1.29 0.07 -24.26
CA ARG A 350 1.70 -0.11 -25.68
C ARG A 350 2.22 1.19 -26.29
N LYS A 351 1.59 2.33 -25.97
CA LYS A 351 2.09 3.66 -26.39
C LYS A 351 3.40 4.02 -25.67
N ALA A 352 3.52 3.68 -24.38
CA ALA A 352 4.75 3.88 -23.60
C ALA A 352 5.92 3.06 -24.18
N ILE A 353 5.71 1.79 -24.55
CA ILE A 353 6.72 0.95 -25.21
C ILE A 353 7.28 1.65 -26.47
N SER A 354 6.39 2.16 -27.32
CA SER A 354 6.80 2.90 -28.52
C SER A 354 7.55 4.18 -28.20
N ALA A 355 7.03 4.99 -27.25
CA ALA A 355 7.62 6.25 -26.83
C ALA A 355 9.01 6.07 -26.20
N TYR A 356 9.17 5.03 -25.38
CA TYR A 356 10.45 4.72 -24.74
C TYR A 356 11.45 4.04 -25.67
N GLY A 357 11.02 3.58 -26.85
CA GLY A 357 11.88 2.86 -27.81
C GLY A 357 12.24 1.45 -27.35
N LEU A 358 11.36 0.81 -26.58
CA LEU A 358 11.62 -0.54 -26.06
C LEU A 358 11.38 -1.61 -27.12
N SER A 359 12.30 -2.55 -27.23
CA SER A 359 12.11 -3.78 -28.00
C SER A 359 11.13 -4.71 -27.28
N ALA A 360 10.51 -5.63 -28.03
CA ALA A 360 9.66 -6.65 -27.43
C ALA A 360 10.39 -7.36 -26.25
N PRO A 361 9.70 -7.65 -25.15
CA PRO A 361 10.33 -8.33 -24.04
C PRO A 361 10.81 -9.71 -24.52
N ILE A 362 12.01 -10.08 -24.10
CA ILE A 362 12.50 -11.44 -24.35
C ILE A 362 11.52 -12.39 -23.61
N PRO A 363 10.91 -13.36 -24.28
CA PRO A 363 10.03 -14.31 -23.63
C PRO A 363 10.81 -14.95 -22.46
N ARG A 364 10.39 -14.74 -21.23
CA ARG A 364 10.98 -15.39 -20.07
C ARG A 364 10.70 -16.88 -20.25
N GLY A 365 11.74 -17.65 -20.48
CA GLY A 365 11.63 -19.10 -20.58
C GLY A 365 10.94 -19.61 -19.31
N ALA A 366 9.82 -20.28 -19.49
CA ALA A 366 9.14 -20.99 -18.42
C ALA A 366 10.09 -22.11 -17.94
N HIS A 367 10.82 -21.84 -16.86
CA HIS A 367 11.50 -22.89 -16.13
C HIS A 367 10.44 -23.67 -15.33
N HIS A 368 9.74 -24.57 -16.01
CA HIS A 368 8.98 -25.63 -15.36
C HIS A 368 9.96 -26.67 -14.86
N SER A 369 10.40 -26.52 -13.61
CA SER A 369 10.91 -27.63 -12.84
C SER A 369 9.71 -28.28 -12.14
N THR A 370 9.55 -29.60 -12.32
CA THR A 370 8.45 -30.41 -11.79
C THR A 370 8.44 -30.50 -10.26
N ASP A 371 9.42 -29.92 -9.58
CA ASP A 371 9.58 -29.98 -8.11
C ASP A 371 9.25 -28.67 -7.39
N ARG A 372 8.72 -27.65 -8.08
CA ARG A 372 8.46 -26.32 -7.50
C ARG A 372 6.97 -26.11 -7.28
N LEU A 373 6.62 -25.70 -6.05
CA LEU A 373 5.25 -25.38 -5.66
C LEU A 373 4.85 -23.98 -6.12
N LYS A 374 3.58 -23.81 -6.47
CA LYS A 374 2.91 -22.51 -6.59
C LYS A 374 2.25 -22.22 -5.26
N ILE A 375 2.75 -21.19 -4.55
CA ILE A 375 2.34 -20.87 -3.18
C ILE A 375 1.67 -19.49 -3.18
N GLY A 376 0.37 -19.45 -2.93
CA GLY A 376 -0.40 -18.21 -2.74
C GLY A 376 -0.50 -17.85 -1.26
N TRP A 377 -0.40 -16.56 -0.93
CA TRP A 377 -0.59 -16.03 0.42
C TRP A 377 -1.71 -15.00 0.38
N ILE A 378 -2.81 -15.21 1.10
CA ILE A 378 -3.83 -14.18 1.29
C ILE A 378 -3.48 -13.41 2.57
N VAL A 379 -3.12 -12.16 2.40
CA VAL A 379 -2.70 -11.24 3.46
C VAL A 379 -3.78 -10.18 3.62
N PRO A 380 -4.17 -9.80 4.85
CA PRO A 380 -5.03 -8.64 5.05
C PRO A 380 -4.31 -7.36 4.57
N GLY A 381 -4.95 -6.20 4.71
CA GLY A 381 -4.38 -4.93 4.26
C GLY A 381 -2.92 -4.72 4.69
N LEU A 382 -2.14 -4.04 3.90
CA LEU A 382 -0.70 -3.83 4.15
C LEU A 382 -0.49 -2.81 5.28
N ILE A 383 0.18 -3.24 6.37
CA ILE A 383 0.54 -2.38 7.50
C ILE A 383 2.06 -2.25 7.56
N VAL A 384 2.58 -1.09 7.16
CA VAL A 384 4.02 -0.78 7.25
C VAL A 384 4.46 -0.76 8.72
N GLY A 385 5.58 -1.45 9.00
CA GLY A 385 6.08 -1.62 10.37
C GLY A 385 5.38 -2.70 11.20
N GLY A 386 4.37 -3.38 10.65
CA GLY A 386 3.67 -4.48 11.31
C GLY A 386 4.54 -5.74 11.42
N GLY A 387 4.82 -6.21 12.64
CA GLY A 387 5.62 -7.41 12.87
C GLY A 387 5.02 -8.68 12.25
N GLY A 388 3.68 -8.80 12.25
CA GLY A 388 2.97 -9.90 11.60
C GLY A 388 3.16 -9.90 10.09
N HIS A 389 3.05 -8.74 9.44
CA HIS A 389 3.32 -8.59 8.01
C HIS A 389 4.78 -8.94 7.68
N ARG A 390 5.72 -8.53 8.52
CA ARG A 390 7.12 -8.87 8.33
C ARG A 390 7.36 -10.38 8.37
N ASN A 391 6.70 -11.12 9.25
CA ASN A 391 6.81 -12.59 9.31
C ASN A 391 6.25 -13.27 8.07
N ILE A 392 5.08 -12.83 7.58
CA ILE A 392 4.47 -13.36 6.36
C ILE A 392 5.39 -13.10 5.17
N LEU A 393 5.80 -11.83 5.00
CA LEU A 393 6.55 -11.41 3.83
C LEU A 393 7.98 -11.97 3.80
N ARG A 394 8.64 -12.18 4.97
CA ARG A 394 9.93 -12.87 5.01
C ARG A 394 9.82 -14.33 4.60
N ALA A 395 8.78 -15.04 5.08
CA ALA A 395 8.55 -16.43 4.69
C ALA A 395 8.31 -16.53 3.17
N ALA A 396 7.42 -15.68 2.65
CA ALA A 396 7.11 -15.61 1.23
C ALA A 396 8.36 -15.30 0.37
N TYR A 397 9.16 -14.31 0.80
CA TYR A 397 10.38 -13.91 0.12
C TYR A 397 11.40 -15.06 0.04
N HIS A 398 11.68 -15.72 1.16
CA HIS A 398 12.65 -16.81 1.15
C HIS A 398 12.15 -18.03 0.39
N LEU A 399 10.86 -18.37 0.45
CA LEU A 399 10.27 -19.42 -0.38
C LEU A 399 10.42 -19.10 -1.88
N GLU A 400 10.29 -17.83 -2.27
CA GLU A 400 10.61 -17.39 -3.62
C GLU A 400 12.10 -17.62 -3.95
N GLN A 401 13.02 -17.28 -3.02
CA GLN A 401 14.46 -17.50 -3.20
C GLN A 401 14.83 -18.99 -3.27
N PHE A 402 14.04 -19.89 -2.66
CA PHE A 402 14.18 -21.33 -2.81
C PHE A 402 13.69 -21.83 -4.16
N GLY A 403 13.03 -20.96 -4.91
CA GLY A 403 12.63 -21.17 -6.28
C GLY A 403 11.17 -21.55 -6.49
N HIS A 404 10.32 -21.42 -5.47
CA HIS A 404 8.86 -21.57 -5.62
C HIS A 404 8.26 -20.42 -6.42
N ASP A 405 7.11 -20.64 -7.10
CA ASP A 405 6.27 -19.57 -7.67
C ASP A 405 5.39 -18.98 -6.55
N VAL A 406 5.87 -17.93 -5.90
CA VAL A 406 5.18 -17.33 -4.75
C VAL A 406 4.33 -16.14 -5.19
N ARG A 407 3.12 -16.04 -4.65
CA ARG A 407 2.12 -15.04 -4.99
C ARG A 407 1.53 -14.43 -3.72
N LEU A 408 1.47 -13.11 -3.66
CA LEU A 408 0.88 -12.37 -2.56
C LEU A 408 -0.45 -11.76 -3.03
N TYR A 409 -1.51 -12.03 -2.28
CA TYR A 409 -2.86 -11.52 -2.49
C TYR A 409 -3.29 -10.68 -1.29
N PHE A 410 -3.50 -9.39 -1.46
CA PHE A 410 -3.95 -8.50 -0.40
C PHE A 410 -5.47 -8.32 -0.46
N SER A 411 -6.18 -8.66 0.62
CA SER A 411 -7.64 -8.72 0.61
C SER A 411 -8.32 -7.41 0.97
N ASP A 412 -7.71 -6.61 1.83
CA ASP A 412 -8.29 -5.36 2.35
C ASP A 412 -7.35 -4.20 2.04
N THR A 413 -7.46 -3.66 0.83
CA THR A 413 -6.60 -2.58 0.37
C THR A 413 -7.23 -1.81 -0.78
N SER A 414 -7.06 -0.49 -0.77
CA SER A 414 -7.36 0.41 -1.89
C SER A 414 -6.21 0.55 -2.88
N LEU A 415 -5.02 0.03 -2.54
CA LEU A 415 -3.83 0.14 -3.38
C LEU A 415 -3.96 -0.75 -4.63
N SER A 416 -3.46 -0.27 -5.76
CA SER A 416 -3.29 -1.07 -6.98
C SER A 416 -2.22 -2.14 -6.81
N ASP A 417 -2.19 -3.14 -7.71
CA ASP A 417 -1.17 -4.20 -7.71
C ASP A 417 0.25 -3.63 -7.79
N THR A 418 0.44 -2.52 -8.49
CA THR A 418 1.75 -1.87 -8.63
C THR A 418 2.15 -1.12 -7.36
N GLU A 419 1.21 -0.41 -6.73
CA GLU A 419 1.45 0.26 -5.43
C GLU A 419 1.75 -0.75 -4.33
N LEU A 420 1.01 -1.87 -4.29
CA LEU A 420 1.27 -2.98 -3.35
C LEU A 420 2.66 -3.56 -3.54
N ARG A 421 3.05 -3.85 -4.79
CA ARG A 421 4.39 -4.35 -5.11
C ARG A 421 5.47 -3.38 -4.66
N HIS A 422 5.30 -2.09 -4.96
CA HIS A 422 6.22 -1.05 -4.52
C HIS A 422 6.33 -1.02 -3.00
N ALA A 423 5.20 -0.96 -2.28
CA ALA A 423 5.19 -0.91 -0.82
C ALA A 423 5.81 -2.15 -0.16
N VAL A 424 5.56 -3.35 -0.70
CA VAL A 424 6.20 -4.59 -0.21
C VAL A 424 7.73 -4.52 -0.39
N ARG A 425 8.21 -4.04 -1.54
CA ARG A 425 9.66 -3.96 -1.82
C ARG A 425 10.36 -2.86 -1.03
N GLU A 426 9.70 -1.73 -0.85
CA GLU A 426 10.28 -0.58 -0.14
C GLU A 426 10.36 -0.79 1.37
N HIS A 427 9.30 -1.35 1.94
CA HIS A 427 9.16 -1.39 3.39
C HIS A 427 9.46 -2.75 4.02
N PHE A 428 9.58 -3.82 3.21
CA PHE A 428 9.79 -5.18 3.72
C PHE A 428 10.92 -5.92 3.00
N TYR A 429 10.64 -6.54 1.85
CA TYR A 429 11.58 -7.40 1.13
C TYR A 429 11.56 -7.13 -0.37
N PRO A 430 12.69 -7.28 -1.07
CA PRO A 430 12.76 -7.14 -2.53
C PRO A 430 12.10 -8.33 -3.25
N PHE A 431 10.82 -8.53 -2.97
CA PHE A 431 10.00 -9.60 -3.50
C PHE A 431 9.76 -9.42 -5.00
N GLU A 432 10.01 -10.45 -5.80
CA GLU A 432 9.87 -10.40 -7.25
C GLU A 432 8.64 -11.13 -7.78
N GLY A 433 8.01 -11.95 -6.96
CA GLY A 433 6.79 -12.68 -7.27
C GLY A 433 5.59 -11.79 -7.58
N ARG A 434 4.47 -12.41 -7.86
CA ARG A 434 3.24 -11.70 -8.16
C ARG A 434 2.64 -11.12 -6.88
N VAL A 435 2.46 -9.80 -6.87
CA VAL A 435 1.76 -9.09 -5.80
C VAL A 435 0.49 -8.51 -6.40
N ARG A 436 -0.68 -8.85 -5.84
CA ARG A 436 -2.00 -8.45 -6.36
C ARG A 436 -3.00 -8.19 -5.25
N ARG A 437 -4.05 -7.47 -5.59
CA ARG A 437 -5.27 -7.50 -4.79
C ARG A 437 -5.95 -8.86 -4.92
N PHE A 438 -6.55 -9.32 -3.84
CA PHE A 438 -7.42 -10.49 -3.87
C PHE A 438 -8.81 -10.09 -4.39
N THR A 439 -9.16 -10.58 -5.55
CA THR A 439 -10.44 -10.28 -6.23
C THR A 439 -11.40 -11.48 -6.21
N GLY A 440 -11.24 -12.40 -5.24
CA GLY A 440 -12.04 -13.64 -5.20
C GLY A 440 -11.53 -14.72 -6.16
N GLN A 441 -10.32 -14.57 -6.70
CA GLN A 441 -9.74 -15.54 -7.63
C GLN A 441 -8.32 -15.91 -7.19
N ALA A 442 -8.10 -17.23 -7.09
CA ALA A 442 -6.79 -17.86 -6.98
C ALA A 442 -6.85 -19.13 -7.85
N ASN A 443 -5.99 -19.23 -8.84
CA ASN A 443 -6.07 -20.28 -9.85
C ASN A 443 -4.75 -21.02 -10.00
N GLY A 444 -4.77 -22.31 -9.64
CA GLY A 444 -3.67 -23.24 -9.86
C GLY A 444 -2.51 -23.11 -8.88
N GLU A 445 -2.73 -22.55 -7.69
CA GLU A 445 -1.83 -22.69 -6.55
C GLU A 445 -1.88 -24.12 -6.01
N ASP A 446 -0.71 -24.72 -5.78
CA ASP A 446 -0.60 -26.01 -5.08
C ASP A 446 -0.92 -25.85 -3.59
N VAL A 447 -0.55 -24.68 -3.05
CA VAL A 447 -0.75 -24.27 -1.67
C VAL A 447 -1.33 -22.86 -1.62
N LEU A 448 -2.40 -22.66 -0.86
CA LEU A 448 -2.93 -21.33 -0.53
C LEU A 448 -2.87 -21.13 0.98
N MET A 449 -2.17 -20.06 1.42
CA MET A 449 -1.97 -19.72 2.81
C MET A 449 -2.96 -18.63 3.23
N ALA A 450 -3.90 -18.92 4.14
CA ALA A 450 -4.58 -17.88 4.91
C ALA A 450 -3.64 -17.39 6.01
N THR A 451 -3.58 -16.07 6.27
CA THR A 451 -2.60 -15.49 7.20
C THR A 451 -3.21 -14.72 8.37
N HIS A 452 -4.53 -14.62 8.37
CA HIS A 452 -5.34 -13.98 9.42
C HIS A 452 -6.74 -14.59 9.40
N TRP A 453 -7.46 -14.57 10.52
CA TRP A 453 -8.80 -15.17 10.61
C TRP A 453 -9.76 -14.63 9.52
N SER A 454 -9.68 -13.33 9.18
CA SER A 454 -10.50 -12.73 8.12
C SER A 454 -10.20 -13.26 6.72
N THR A 455 -9.01 -13.85 6.51
CA THR A 455 -8.60 -14.39 5.21
C THR A 455 -8.94 -15.88 5.04
N VAL A 456 -9.35 -16.56 6.13
CA VAL A 456 -9.72 -17.99 6.08
C VAL A 456 -10.92 -18.21 5.17
N GLY A 457 -12.01 -17.45 5.35
CA GLY A 457 -13.18 -17.55 4.50
C GLY A 457 -12.91 -17.22 3.04
N LEU A 458 -12.01 -16.27 2.77
CA LEU A 458 -11.57 -15.93 1.43
C LEU A 458 -10.79 -17.09 0.77
N ALA A 459 -9.89 -17.74 1.50
CA ALA A 459 -9.18 -18.91 1.01
C ALA A 459 -10.15 -20.09 0.72
N GLU A 460 -11.13 -20.29 1.60
CA GLU A 460 -12.15 -21.33 1.41
C GLU A 460 -13.06 -21.05 0.22
N SER A 461 -13.37 -19.80 -0.09
CA SER A 461 -14.20 -19.44 -1.25
C SER A 461 -13.61 -19.88 -2.60
N VAL A 462 -12.29 -20.02 -2.68
CA VAL A 462 -11.57 -20.46 -3.89
C VAL A 462 -11.04 -21.89 -3.80
N ARG A 463 -11.48 -22.65 -2.80
CA ARG A 463 -11.01 -24.03 -2.55
C ARG A 463 -11.05 -24.95 -3.77
N ALA A 464 -12.04 -24.80 -4.65
CA ALA A 464 -12.18 -25.62 -5.84
C ALA A 464 -11.11 -25.38 -6.92
N SER A 465 -10.41 -24.24 -6.86
CA SER A 465 -9.42 -23.83 -7.86
C SER A 465 -7.97 -23.89 -7.36
N VAL A 466 -7.75 -24.35 -6.12
CA VAL A 466 -6.43 -24.48 -5.50
C VAL A 466 -6.20 -25.89 -4.94
N GLY A 467 -4.95 -26.27 -4.71
CA GLY A 467 -4.59 -27.59 -4.17
C GLY A 467 -4.96 -27.70 -2.69
N GLN A 468 -4.12 -27.25 -1.79
CA GLN A 468 -4.34 -27.33 -0.35
C GLN A 468 -4.38 -25.94 0.28
N ILE A 469 -5.31 -25.76 1.25
CA ILE A 469 -5.37 -24.53 2.05
C ILE A 469 -4.71 -24.80 3.39
N PHE A 470 -3.79 -23.90 3.75
CA PHE A 470 -3.10 -23.88 5.03
C PHE A 470 -3.46 -22.59 5.78
N TYR A 471 -3.28 -22.61 7.11
CA TYR A 471 -3.45 -21.44 7.94
C TYR A 471 -2.13 -21.09 8.62
N PHE A 472 -1.56 -19.94 8.26
CA PHE A 472 -0.34 -19.39 8.88
C PHE A 472 -0.72 -18.55 10.09
N VAL A 473 -0.73 -19.19 11.28
CA VAL A 473 -1.20 -18.59 12.54
C VAL A 473 -0.04 -17.98 13.30
N GLN A 474 -0.05 -16.68 13.48
CA GLN A 474 1.04 -15.96 14.13
C GLN A 474 0.81 -15.68 15.62
N ASP A 475 -0.43 -15.67 16.04
CA ASP A 475 -0.84 -15.44 17.42
C ASP A 475 -2.20 -16.11 17.67
N PHE A 476 -2.67 -16.13 18.89
CA PHE A 476 -4.04 -16.51 19.23
C PHE A 476 -4.98 -15.33 18.87
N GLU A 477 -5.42 -15.29 17.63
CA GLU A 477 -6.09 -14.14 17.04
C GLU A 477 -7.41 -13.74 17.69
N PRO A 478 -8.20 -14.64 18.31
CA PRO A 478 -9.36 -14.24 19.11
C PRO A 478 -9.02 -13.19 20.19
N ALA A 479 -7.85 -13.30 20.82
CA ALA A 479 -7.40 -12.36 21.84
C ALA A 479 -6.99 -10.97 21.32
N PHE A 480 -7.11 -10.71 20.00
CA PHE A 480 -6.98 -9.35 19.46
C PHE A 480 -8.20 -8.48 19.80
N TYR A 481 -9.31 -9.11 20.14
CA TYR A 481 -10.61 -8.47 20.36
C TYR A 481 -11.13 -8.74 21.78
N PRO A 482 -11.91 -7.84 22.36
CA PRO A 482 -12.72 -8.15 23.51
C PRO A 482 -13.68 -9.33 23.24
N MET A 483 -14.08 -10.06 24.26
CA MET A 483 -15.05 -11.14 24.11
C MET A 483 -16.33 -10.62 23.44
N GLY A 484 -16.59 -11.06 22.21
CA GLY A 484 -17.69 -10.57 21.38
C GLY A 484 -17.69 -11.24 20.02
N SER A 485 -18.39 -10.64 19.04
CA SER A 485 -18.56 -11.23 17.71
C SER A 485 -17.24 -11.50 17.00
N GLU A 486 -16.31 -10.56 17.01
CA GLU A 486 -15.01 -10.72 16.33
C GLU A 486 -14.15 -11.80 16.99
N TYR A 487 -14.16 -11.87 18.35
CA TYR A 487 -13.51 -12.95 19.09
C TYR A 487 -14.05 -14.31 18.63
N ILE A 488 -15.38 -14.47 18.59
CA ILE A 488 -16.05 -15.73 18.23
C ILE A 488 -15.80 -16.09 16.77
N LEU A 489 -15.84 -15.11 15.86
CA LEU A 489 -15.57 -15.33 14.45
C LEU A 489 -14.12 -15.79 14.23
N ALA A 490 -13.16 -15.14 14.89
CA ALA A 490 -11.75 -15.54 14.84
C ALA A 490 -11.56 -16.95 15.43
N GLU A 491 -12.15 -17.24 16.60
CA GLU A 491 -12.09 -18.54 17.23
C GLU A 491 -12.69 -19.66 16.36
N ASN A 492 -13.78 -19.39 15.66
CA ASN A 492 -14.43 -20.36 14.78
C ASN A 492 -13.54 -20.78 13.60
N THR A 493 -12.55 -19.97 13.20
CA THR A 493 -11.61 -20.35 12.15
C THR A 493 -10.72 -21.53 12.55
N TYR A 494 -10.45 -21.71 13.84
CA TYR A 494 -9.67 -22.83 14.37
C TYR A 494 -10.42 -24.16 14.38
N ARG A 495 -11.76 -24.13 14.22
CA ARG A 495 -12.61 -25.32 14.08
C ARG A 495 -12.79 -25.74 12.60
N ARG A 496 -12.15 -25.02 11.65
CA ARG A 496 -12.11 -25.39 10.26
C ARG A 496 -11.12 -26.55 10.06
N ASN A 497 -11.41 -27.44 9.12
CA ASN A 497 -10.52 -28.55 8.79
C ASN A 497 -9.32 -28.08 7.95
N LEU A 498 -8.47 -27.25 8.54
CA LEU A 498 -7.24 -26.73 7.95
C LEU A 498 -6.02 -27.24 8.73
N TYR A 499 -4.87 -27.25 8.08
CA TYR A 499 -3.59 -27.50 8.74
C TYR A 499 -2.92 -26.15 9.07
N ALA A 500 -2.56 -25.95 10.33
CA ALA A 500 -1.93 -24.72 10.76
C ALA A 500 -0.40 -24.83 10.81
N ILE A 501 0.26 -23.76 10.34
CA ILE A 501 1.68 -23.51 10.57
C ILE A 501 1.79 -22.31 11.48
N THR A 502 2.31 -22.50 12.69
CA THR A 502 2.26 -21.45 13.72
C THR A 502 3.61 -20.84 14.03
N SER A 503 3.62 -19.56 14.36
CA SER A 503 4.77 -18.88 14.94
C SER A 503 4.93 -19.28 16.39
N GLY A 504 5.97 -20.03 16.71
CA GLY A 504 6.25 -20.55 18.03
C GLY A 504 5.39 -21.75 18.46
N PRO A 505 5.86 -22.51 19.44
CA PRO A 505 5.23 -23.77 19.89
C PRO A 505 3.93 -23.56 20.65
N TRP A 506 3.77 -22.43 21.36
CA TRP A 506 2.60 -22.15 22.20
C TRP A 506 1.28 -22.14 21.40
N CYS A 507 1.24 -21.44 20.27
CA CYS A 507 0.06 -21.43 19.39
C CYS A 507 -0.28 -22.84 18.89
N ALA A 508 0.71 -23.64 18.44
CA ALA A 508 0.47 -25.00 18.00
C ALA A 508 -0.11 -25.88 19.11
N GLN A 509 0.36 -25.73 20.35
CA GLN A 509 -0.16 -26.47 21.50
C GLN A 509 -1.63 -26.14 21.78
N ILE A 510 -2.01 -24.86 21.79
CA ILE A 510 -3.40 -24.42 21.99
C ILE A 510 -4.30 -24.95 20.86
N LEU A 511 -3.90 -24.78 19.62
CA LEU A 511 -4.71 -25.21 18.48
C LEU A 511 -4.98 -26.72 18.51
N ARG A 512 -3.98 -27.53 18.87
CA ARG A 512 -4.14 -28.98 19.03
C ARG A 512 -4.99 -29.36 20.21
N ARG A 513 -4.72 -28.77 21.39
CA ARG A 513 -5.34 -29.14 22.67
C ARG A 513 -6.80 -28.70 22.73
N ASP A 514 -7.08 -27.45 22.37
CA ASP A 514 -8.38 -26.82 22.65
C ASP A 514 -9.32 -26.84 21.44
N TYR A 515 -8.76 -26.98 20.22
CA TYR A 515 -9.55 -26.95 18.98
C TYR A 515 -9.44 -28.24 18.13
N GLY A 516 -8.56 -29.17 18.52
CA GLY A 516 -8.32 -30.40 17.74
C GLY A 516 -7.73 -30.13 16.33
N MET A 517 -7.22 -28.91 16.08
CA MET A 517 -6.68 -28.52 14.80
C MET A 517 -5.28 -29.11 14.60
N GLU A 518 -5.03 -29.76 13.47
CA GLU A 518 -3.68 -30.21 13.12
C GLU A 518 -2.78 -28.98 12.95
N ALA A 519 -1.69 -28.88 13.70
CA ALA A 519 -0.81 -27.74 13.69
C ALA A 519 0.65 -28.14 13.93
N ASP A 520 1.58 -27.50 13.26
CA ASP A 520 3.02 -27.57 13.57
C ASP A 520 3.60 -26.16 13.63
N SER A 521 4.77 -26.02 14.24
CA SER A 521 5.37 -24.69 14.47
C SER A 521 6.73 -24.55 13.85
N PHE A 522 7.07 -23.29 13.57
CA PHE A 522 8.44 -22.82 13.36
C PHE A 522 8.84 -21.89 14.50
N GLN A 523 10.16 -21.81 14.75
CA GLN A 523 10.72 -20.90 15.75
C GLN A 523 10.86 -19.49 15.18
N PHE A 524 10.66 -18.48 16.01
CA PHE A 524 10.88 -17.08 15.63
C PHE A 524 12.33 -16.85 15.15
N PRO A 525 12.54 -16.14 14.07
CA PRO A 525 13.88 -15.76 13.64
C PRO A 525 14.36 -14.51 14.39
N VAL A 526 15.67 -14.42 14.62
CA VAL A 526 16.32 -13.22 15.13
C VAL A 526 17.41 -12.76 14.16
N ASP A 527 17.32 -11.50 13.73
CA ASP A 527 18.35 -10.90 12.88
C ASP A 527 19.61 -10.55 13.71
N LYS A 528 20.51 -11.52 13.84
CA LYS A 528 21.76 -11.39 14.61
C LYS A 528 22.75 -10.41 13.95
N GLY A 529 22.54 -10.04 12.67
CA GLY A 529 23.33 -9.02 11.98
C GLY A 529 23.02 -7.61 12.51
N VAL A 530 21.79 -7.39 12.95
CA VAL A 530 21.32 -6.12 13.52
C VAL A 530 21.37 -6.16 15.04
N TYR A 531 20.71 -7.17 15.63
CA TYR A 531 20.58 -7.30 17.10
C TYR A 531 21.72 -8.13 17.65
N ASN A 532 22.72 -7.47 18.20
CA ASN A 532 23.89 -8.08 18.82
C ASN A 532 24.60 -7.08 19.77
N LEU A 533 25.52 -7.57 20.58
CA LEU A 533 26.25 -6.73 21.54
C LEU A 533 27.08 -5.61 20.92
N ALA A 534 27.54 -5.76 19.68
CA ALA A 534 28.34 -4.73 18.99
C ALA A 534 27.51 -3.51 18.56
N ALA A 535 26.17 -3.60 18.55
CA ALA A 535 25.29 -2.48 18.21
C ALA A 535 25.49 -1.26 19.12
N GLY A 536 25.92 -1.47 20.38
CA GLY A 536 26.18 -0.40 21.34
C GLY A 536 27.53 0.32 21.17
N LYS A 537 28.37 -0.09 20.20
CA LYS A 537 29.69 0.51 19.95
C LYS A 537 30.57 0.67 21.20
N GLY A 538 30.47 -0.26 22.17
CA GLY A 538 31.19 -0.25 23.42
C GLY A 538 30.68 0.76 24.48
N GLN A 539 29.51 1.36 24.26
CA GLN A 539 28.87 2.23 25.27
C GLN A 539 28.44 1.42 26.49
N PRO A 540 28.66 1.93 27.72
CA PRO A 540 28.17 1.26 28.93
C PRO A 540 26.62 1.35 29.02
N ARG A 541 26.01 0.39 29.72
CA ARG A 541 24.60 0.45 30.04
C ARG A 541 24.31 1.60 30.98
N SER A 542 23.26 2.36 30.69
CA SER A 542 22.73 3.41 31.56
C SER A 542 21.72 2.81 32.53
N LYS A 543 21.51 3.45 33.69
CA LYS A 543 20.39 3.14 34.59
C LYS A 543 19.05 3.47 33.91
N ARG A 544 18.62 2.57 33.04
CA ARG A 544 17.45 2.79 32.16
C ARG A 544 16.63 1.53 32.03
N LEU A 545 15.35 1.68 32.28
CA LEU A 545 14.33 0.69 31.94
C LEU A 545 13.61 1.11 30.66
N ILE A 546 13.41 0.18 29.75
CA ILE A 546 12.62 0.40 28.56
C ILE A 546 11.35 -0.46 28.59
N PHE A 547 10.25 0.09 28.15
CA PHE A 547 8.96 -0.60 28.06
C PHE A 547 8.43 -0.56 26.65
N PHE A 548 8.18 -1.75 26.07
CA PHE A 548 7.46 -1.88 24.80
C PHE A 548 6.00 -1.53 24.98
N ALA A 549 5.69 -0.24 24.90
CA ALA A 549 4.42 0.37 25.24
C ALA A 549 3.47 0.38 24.05
N LYS A 550 2.43 -0.45 24.08
CA LYS A 550 1.44 -0.62 23.01
C LYS A 550 0.01 -0.45 23.55
N PRO A 551 -0.45 0.77 23.84
CA PRO A 551 -1.82 1.00 24.36
C PRO A 551 -2.90 0.53 23.39
N GLU A 552 -2.64 0.58 22.07
CA GLU A 552 -3.54 0.10 21.04
C GLU A 552 -3.67 -1.43 20.95
N MET A 553 -2.87 -2.18 21.72
CA MET A 553 -2.85 -3.65 21.73
C MET A 553 -3.10 -4.17 23.14
N HIS A 554 -4.35 -4.42 23.54
CA HIS A 554 -4.73 -4.84 24.88
C HIS A 554 -3.90 -6.03 25.42
N ARG A 555 -3.55 -7.00 24.54
CA ARG A 555 -2.72 -8.15 24.91
C ARG A 555 -1.28 -7.80 25.33
N ARG A 556 -0.84 -6.56 25.14
CA ARG A 556 0.48 -6.06 25.56
C ARG A 556 0.45 -5.37 26.93
N CYS A 557 -0.71 -5.34 27.59
CA CYS A 557 -0.90 -4.95 29.00
C CYS A 557 -0.21 -3.63 29.37
N PHE A 558 -0.42 -2.60 28.53
CA PHE A 558 0.15 -1.28 28.71
C PHE A 558 -0.16 -0.69 30.10
N GLU A 559 -1.41 -0.83 30.55
CA GLU A 559 -1.89 -0.29 31.83
C GLU A 559 -1.17 -0.94 33.02
N ILE A 560 -1.01 -2.28 32.99
CA ILE A 560 -0.29 -3.02 34.05
C ILE A 560 1.16 -2.56 34.10
N GLY A 561 1.81 -2.41 32.93
CA GLY A 561 3.18 -1.92 32.85
C GLY A 561 3.34 -0.50 33.39
N GLY A 562 2.43 0.41 33.02
CA GLY A 562 2.43 1.79 33.52
C GLY A 562 2.27 1.87 35.04
N MET A 563 1.31 1.11 35.61
CA MET A 563 1.12 1.02 37.06
C MET A 563 2.34 0.42 37.80
N ALA A 564 2.93 -0.64 37.25
CA ALA A 564 4.11 -1.25 37.82
C ALA A 564 5.31 -0.30 37.80
N LEU A 565 5.54 0.40 36.70
CA LEU A 565 6.63 1.36 36.55
C LEU A 565 6.45 2.61 37.43
N ARG A 566 5.20 3.01 37.72
CA ARG A 566 4.89 4.01 38.74
C ARG A 566 5.43 3.58 40.11
N HIS A 567 5.07 2.38 40.58
CA HIS A 567 5.54 1.85 41.86
C HIS A 567 7.06 1.67 41.83
N PHE A 568 7.63 1.21 40.71
CA PHE A 568 9.07 1.08 40.55
C PHE A 568 9.80 2.45 40.66
N HIS A 569 9.27 3.50 40.06
CA HIS A 569 9.85 4.84 40.17
C HIS A 569 9.93 5.34 41.60
N HIS A 570 8.93 5.03 42.44
CA HIS A 570 9.00 5.35 43.87
C HIS A 570 10.08 4.57 44.63
N LEU A 571 10.37 3.33 44.21
CA LEU A 571 11.42 2.50 44.80
C LEU A 571 12.80 2.92 44.30
N ARG A 572 12.90 3.25 43.03
CA ARG A 572 14.17 3.50 42.33
C ARG A 572 14.06 4.75 41.43
N PRO A 573 14.00 5.95 41.99
CA PRO A 573 13.89 7.20 41.23
C PRO A 573 15.15 7.53 40.44
N ASP A 574 16.24 6.82 40.66
CA ASP A 574 17.53 6.95 39.98
C ASP A 574 17.58 6.26 38.59
N TYR A 575 16.51 5.57 38.19
CA TYR A 575 16.37 4.97 36.86
C TYR A 575 15.54 5.85 35.93
N GLU A 576 16.03 6.04 34.72
CA GLU A 576 15.27 6.60 33.61
C GLU A 576 14.27 5.55 33.07
N ILE A 577 13.01 5.96 32.84
CA ILE A 577 11.99 5.09 32.25
C ILE A 577 11.64 5.58 30.86
N LEU A 578 11.78 4.72 29.85
CA LEU A 578 11.48 5.03 28.45
C LEU A 578 10.37 4.12 27.93
N PHE A 579 9.39 4.74 27.28
CA PHE A 579 8.34 4.03 26.53
C PHE A 579 8.66 4.11 25.03
N PHE A 580 8.58 2.98 24.34
CA PHE A 580 8.83 2.90 22.90
C PHE A 580 7.85 1.96 22.19
N GLY A 581 7.74 2.11 20.88
CA GLY A 581 7.02 1.18 20.00
C GLY A 581 5.64 1.65 19.57
N SER A 582 5.09 2.74 20.12
CA SER A 582 3.81 3.32 19.70
C SER A 582 3.84 4.84 19.72
N ASN A 583 3.29 5.46 18.67
CA ASN A 583 3.10 6.91 18.64
C ASN A 583 1.94 7.37 19.55
N GLY A 584 1.02 6.46 19.92
CA GLY A 584 -0.10 6.73 20.81
C GLY A 584 0.25 6.66 22.30
N ALA A 585 1.43 6.14 22.68
CA ALA A 585 1.78 5.99 24.09
C ALA A 585 1.83 7.32 24.86
N LYS A 586 2.21 8.41 24.20
CA LYS A 586 2.25 9.78 24.73
C LYS A 586 0.86 10.37 25.07
N ASP A 587 -0.21 9.83 24.45
CA ASP A 587 -1.57 10.27 24.74
C ASP A 587 -2.08 9.70 26.08
N HIS A 588 -1.36 8.71 26.63
CA HIS A 588 -1.58 8.11 27.92
C HIS A 588 -0.54 8.57 28.94
N GLN A 589 -0.55 9.88 29.23
CA GLN A 589 0.41 10.50 30.15
C GLN A 589 0.45 9.78 31.51
N GLN A 590 1.66 9.57 32.00
CA GLN A 590 1.91 9.01 33.31
C GLN A 590 2.12 10.14 34.35
N ASP A 591 1.82 9.88 35.60
CA ASP A 591 2.02 10.82 36.72
C ASP A 591 3.42 10.72 37.36
N TYR A 592 4.35 10.07 36.67
CA TYR A 592 5.77 9.97 36.99
C TYR A 592 6.62 10.24 35.74
N PRO A 593 7.91 10.58 35.88
CA PRO A 593 8.77 10.90 34.73
C PRO A 593 8.91 9.73 33.75
N VAL A 594 8.52 9.96 32.49
CA VAL A 594 8.67 9.02 31.38
C VAL A 594 9.16 9.76 30.15
N THR A 595 10.14 9.21 29.46
CA THR A 595 10.54 9.63 28.13
C THR A 595 9.84 8.77 27.07
N TYR A 596 9.09 9.41 26.15
CA TYR A 596 8.40 8.75 25.06
C TYR A 596 9.23 8.83 23.79
N LEU A 597 9.63 7.66 23.25
CA LEU A 597 10.45 7.56 22.03
C LEU A 597 9.61 7.25 20.78
N ASP A 598 8.28 7.18 20.92
CA ASP A 598 7.38 6.78 19.83
C ASP A 598 7.85 5.47 19.13
N VAL A 599 7.68 5.37 17.81
CA VAL A 599 8.25 4.29 17.01
C VAL A 599 9.71 4.64 16.68
N VAL A 600 10.65 3.82 17.13
CA VAL A 600 12.08 4.05 16.86
C VAL A 600 12.35 3.93 15.36
N PRO A 601 12.96 4.93 14.71
CA PRO A 601 12.98 5.05 13.25
C PRO A 601 13.70 3.92 12.51
N THR A 602 14.81 3.41 13.08
CA THR A 602 15.59 2.35 12.43
C THR A 602 15.85 1.17 13.35
N LEU A 603 16.05 -0.02 12.76
CA LEU A 603 16.40 -1.23 13.52
C LEU A 603 17.78 -1.08 14.22
N LYS A 604 18.68 -0.27 13.68
CA LYS A 604 19.98 0.02 14.29
C LYS A 604 19.83 0.86 15.55
N ASP A 605 18.97 1.89 15.51
CA ASP A 605 18.70 2.73 16.67
C ASP A 605 17.98 1.92 17.76
N LEU A 606 17.10 1.00 17.36
CA LEU A 606 16.41 0.10 18.28
C LEU A 606 17.41 -0.87 18.94
N ALA A 607 18.32 -1.47 18.19
CA ALA A 607 19.38 -2.32 18.73
C ALA A 607 20.32 -1.55 19.67
N GLN A 608 20.66 -0.31 19.34
CA GLN A 608 21.46 0.56 20.22
C GLN A 608 20.72 0.88 21.52
N LEU A 609 19.40 1.16 21.47
CA LEU A 609 18.56 1.35 22.65
C LEU A 609 18.60 0.11 23.55
N TYR A 610 18.50 -1.10 22.97
CA TYR A 610 18.54 -2.35 23.74
C TYR A 610 19.89 -2.57 24.41
N VAL A 611 20.99 -2.40 23.69
CA VAL A 611 22.34 -2.63 24.26
C VAL A 611 22.69 -1.63 25.36
N THR A 612 22.21 -0.38 25.27
CA THR A 612 22.54 0.68 26.23
C THR A 612 21.60 0.76 27.43
N SER A 613 20.52 0.00 27.46
CA SER A 613 19.57 -0.07 28.59
C SER A 613 19.91 -1.18 29.58
N THR A 614 19.40 -1.12 30.82
CA THR A 614 19.67 -2.09 31.89
C THR A 614 18.74 -3.30 31.84
N ALA A 615 17.44 -3.09 31.62
CA ALA A 615 16.43 -4.14 31.42
C ALA A 615 15.28 -3.64 30.55
N GLY A 616 14.52 -4.57 29.98
CA GLY A 616 13.39 -4.26 29.09
C GLY A 616 12.13 -5.03 29.44
N LEU A 617 10.99 -4.33 29.48
CA LEU A 617 9.67 -4.90 29.67
C LEU A 617 9.02 -5.11 28.30
N ALA A 618 8.58 -6.35 28.05
CA ALA A 618 7.87 -6.70 26.81
C ALA A 618 6.81 -7.75 27.11
N PHE A 619 5.60 -7.28 27.41
CA PHE A 619 4.51 -8.13 27.87
C PHE A 619 3.71 -8.76 26.75
N SER A 620 3.22 -9.99 27.02
CA SER A 620 2.19 -10.61 26.21
C SER A 620 1.30 -11.51 27.04
N THR A 621 0.00 -11.48 26.78
CA THR A 621 -0.97 -12.46 27.31
C THR A 621 -1.24 -13.60 26.33
N THR A 622 -0.60 -13.56 25.17
CA THR A 622 -0.70 -14.54 24.09
C THR A 622 0.71 -14.89 23.58
N ASN A 623 0.87 -15.09 22.28
CA ASN A 623 2.18 -15.32 21.69
C ASN A 623 3.09 -14.09 21.86
N PRO A 624 4.38 -14.24 22.17
CA PRO A 624 5.28 -13.11 22.32
C PRO A 624 5.46 -12.40 20.96
N SER A 625 5.84 -11.13 21.02
CA SER A 625 6.39 -10.47 19.84
C SER A 625 7.84 -10.90 19.60
N LEU A 626 8.46 -10.40 18.55
CA LEU A 626 9.91 -10.58 18.32
C LEU A 626 10.74 -9.79 19.35
N VAL A 627 10.17 -8.75 19.94
CA VAL A 627 10.87 -7.78 20.82
C VAL A 627 11.62 -8.41 21.98
N PRO A 628 11.06 -9.37 22.77
CA PRO A 628 11.82 -10.02 23.83
C PRO A 628 13.10 -10.70 23.33
N TYR A 629 13.01 -11.36 22.18
CA TYR A 629 14.14 -12.09 21.59
C TYR A 629 15.18 -11.15 20.99
N GLU A 630 14.75 -10.05 20.40
CA GLU A 630 15.63 -8.98 19.91
C GLU A 630 16.40 -8.30 21.06
N MET A 631 15.70 -8.04 22.20
CA MET A 631 16.31 -7.57 23.45
C MET A 631 17.38 -8.54 23.96
N MET A 632 17.03 -9.83 24.04
CA MET A 632 17.95 -10.89 24.48
C MET A 632 19.17 -11.00 23.56
N ALA A 633 19.00 -10.85 22.25
CA ALA A 633 20.12 -10.86 21.30
C ALA A 633 21.09 -9.68 21.51
N CYS A 634 20.60 -8.58 22.06
CA CYS A 634 21.39 -7.43 22.51
C CYS A 634 21.88 -7.60 23.97
N GLY A 635 21.70 -8.77 24.56
CA GLY A 635 22.08 -9.07 25.94
C GLY A 635 21.25 -8.32 26.99
N LEU A 636 20.12 -7.72 26.62
CA LEU A 636 19.23 -7.01 27.54
C LEU A 636 18.35 -8.03 28.31
N PRO A 637 18.39 -8.06 29.65
CA PRO A 637 17.48 -8.84 30.45
C PRO A 637 16.02 -8.45 30.20
N VAL A 638 15.17 -9.43 30.00
CA VAL A 638 13.75 -9.25 29.67
C VAL A 638 12.89 -9.52 30.88
N ILE A 639 11.86 -8.69 31.05
CA ILE A 639 10.78 -8.86 32.02
C ILE A 639 9.49 -9.09 31.23
N ASP A 640 8.80 -10.21 31.51
CA ASP A 640 7.51 -10.55 30.93
C ASP A 640 6.53 -10.99 32.04
N LEU A 641 5.27 -11.21 31.69
CA LEU A 641 4.23 -11.59 32.62
C LEU A 641 4.33 -13.09 32.99
N ASP A 642 4.18 -13.42 34.29
CA ASP A 642 3.98 -14.78 34.75
C ASP A 642 2.54 -15.22 34.44
N ARG A 643 2.31 -15.69 33.24
CA ARG A 643 1.01 -16.16 32.75
C ARG A 643 1.13 -17.57 32.18
N PRO A 644 0.06 -18.39 32.30
CA PRO A 644 0.04 -19.70 31.68
C PRO A 644 0.41 -19.64 30.18
N GLY A 645 1.42 -20.39 29.81
CA GLY A 645 1.91 -20.45 28.43
C GLY A 645 3.11 -19.53 28.11
N ASN A 646 3.37 -18.47 28.86
CA ASN A 646 4.57 -17.66 28.64
C ASN A 646 5.86 -18.46 28.88
N GLU A 647 5.89 -19.39 29.83
CA GLU A 647 7.03 -20.27 30.06
C GLU A 647 7.42 -21.08 28.82
N VAL A 648 6.43 -21.53 28.02
CA VAL A 648 6.66 -22.30 26.79
C VAL A 648 7.49 -21.49 25.79
N ASN A 649 7.31 -20.19 25.77
CA ASN A 649 8.03 -19.28 24.85
C ASN A 649 9.49 -19.09 25.27
N TYR A 650 9.83 -19.46 26.51
CA TYR A 650 11.19 -19.43 27.08
C TYR A 650 11.69 -20.86 27.38
N ASP A 651 11.23 -21.86 26.62
CA ASP A 651 11.63 -23.27 26.73
C ASP A 651 11.37 -23.87 28.14
N ASN A 652 10.29 -23.42 28.82
CA ASN A 652 9.92 -23.75 30.18
C ASN A 652 11.03 -23.43 31.23
N ARG A 653 11.86 -22.42 30.93
CA ARG A 653 12.99 -21.99 31.75
C ARG A 653 12.70 -20.60 32.33
N ARG A 654 12.83 -20.47 33.68
CA ARG A 654 12.61 -19.21 34.40
C ARG A 654 13.87 -18.36 34.59
N ASP A 655 15.03 -18.85 34.16
CA ASP A 655 16.31 -18.14 34.22
C ASP A 655 16.57 -17.25 32.96
N ILE A 656 15.78 -17.42 31.90
CA ILE A 656 15.94 -16.67 30.64
C ILE A 656 15.32 -15.28 30.74
N ALA A 657 14.06 -15.20 31.21
CA ALA A 657 13.36 -13.95 31.44
C ALA A 657 12.85 -13.88 32.88
N LEU A 658 12.72 -12.68 33.45
CA LEU A 658 11.99 -12.49 34.69
C LEU A 658 10.50 -12.57 34.39
N LEU A 659 9.86 -13.67 34.73
CA LEU A 659 8.41 -13.80 34.67
C LEU A 659 7.82 -13.20 35.96
N ALA A 660 7.26 -11.99 35.83
CA ALA A 660 6.76 -11.22 36.97
C ALA A 660 5.25 -11.41 37.15
N ASP A 661 4.83 -11.46 38.43
CA ASP A 661 3.40 -11.44 38.75
C ASP A 661 2.70 -10.24 38.11
N ALA A 662 1.50 -10.43 37.59
CA ALA A 662 0.72 -9.38 36.96
C ALA A 662 0.18 -8.31 37.94
N ASP A 663 0.37 -8.50 39.27
CA ASP A 663 0.11 -7.47 40.26
C ASP A 663 1.18 -6.34 40.14
N PRO A 664 0.78 -5.08 39.90
CA PRO A 664 1.73 -4.00 39.64
C PRO A 664 2.73 -3.74 40.77
N LEU A 665 2.31 -3.91 42.06
CA LEU A 665 3.20 -3.66 43.19
C LEU A 665 4.24 -4.79 43.35
N ARG A 666 3.81 -6.05 43.18
CA ARG A 666 4.74 -7.21 43.20
C ARG A 666 5.69 -7.17 42.05
N MET A 667 5.21 -6.81 40.87
CA MET A 667 6.05 -6.64 39.67
C MET A 667 7.11 -5.57 39.89
N ALA A 668 6.74 -4.40 40.42
CA ALA A 668 7.68 -3.31 40.72
C ALA A 668 8.79 -3.75 41.70
N ARG A 669 8.45 -4.52 42.74
CA ARG A 669 9.44 -5.09 43.66
C ARG A 669 10.34 -6.09 42.99
N ALA A 670 9.80 -7.02 42.20
CA ALA A 670 10.59 -8.02 41.49
C ALA A 670 11.57 -7.36 40.48
N ILE A 671 11.15 -6.25 39.82
CA ILE A 671 12.04 -5.45 38.95
C ILE A 671 13.15 -4.80 39.79
N ALA A 672 12.81 -4.19 40.92
CA ALA A 672 13.80 -3.55 41.80
C ALA A 672 14.81 -4.56 42.33
N ASP A 673 14.35 -5.71 42.83
CA ASP A 673 15.19 -6.81 43.35
C ASP A 673 16.16 -7.32 42.26
N LEU A 674 15.68 -7.51 41.01
CA LEU A 674 16.52 -7.89 39.89
C LEU A 674 17.63 -6.84 39.61
N LEU A 675 17.27 -5.56 39.64
CA LEU A 675 18.22 -4.48 39.33
C LEU A 675 19.22 -4.20 40.47
N ASP A 676 18.86 -4.61 41.71
CA ASP A 676 19.72 -4.52 42.87
C ASP A 676 20.69 -5.71 43.02
N ASP A 677 20.49 -6.76 42.19
CA ASP A 677 21.39 -7.93 42.13
C ASP A 677 22.16 -7.95 40.77
N PRO A 678 23.38 -7.39 40.71
CA PRO A 678 24.18 -7.40 39.47
C PRO A 678 24.55 -8.81 39.01
N ALA A 679 24.62 -9.80 39.90
CA ALA A 679 24.99 -11.17 39.53
C ALA A 679 23.80 -11.85 38.82
N GLU A 680 22.58 -11.70 39.34
CA GLU A 680 21.36 -12.22 38.75
C GLU A 680 21.09 -11.50 37.39
N LEU A 681 21.28 -10.19 37.32
CA LEU A 681 21.12 -9.42 36.11
C LEU A 681 22.10 -9.90 35.00
N ALA A 682 23.35 -10.15 35.35
CA ALA A 682 24.36 -10.69 34.43
C ALA A 682 24.04 -12.14 34.01
N ALA A 683 23.56 -12.97 34.95
CA ALA A 683 23.18 -14.35 34.68
C ALA A 683 22.01 -14.42 33.66
N ARG A 684 20.97 -13.60 33.85
CA ARG A 684 19.83 -13.53 32.91
C ARG A 684 20.24 -12.98 31.54
N SER A 685 21.12 -11.97 31.49
CA SER A 685 21.70 -11.49 30.24
C SER A 685 22.39 -12.62 29.48
N ALA A 686 23.24 -13.38 30.15
CA ALA A 686 23.96 -14.51 29.58
C ALA A 686 23.03 -15.65 29.15
N ALA A 687 22.03 -15.98 29.98
CA ALA A 687 21.02 -17.00 29.66
C ALA A 687 20.19 -16.62 28.44
N GLY A 688 19.75 -15.35 28.34
CA GLY A 688 19.01 -14.83 27.21
C GLY A 688 19.82 -14.85 25.91
N LEU A 689 21.08 -14.40 25.95
CA LEU A 689 22.01 -14.49 24.81
C LEU A 689 22.19 -15.94 24.33
N LYS A 690 22.41 -16.86 25.27
CA LYS A 690 22.56 -18.28 24.97
C LYS A 690 21.29 -18.87 24.35
N PHE A 691 20.14 -18.48 24.87
CA PHE A 691 18.84 -18.95 24.37
C PHE A 691 18.63 -18.52 22.92
N VAL A 692 18.72 -17.23 22.62
CA VAL A 692 18.50 -16.73 21.25
C VAL A 692 19.63 -17.08 20.28
N SER A 693 20.80 -17.51 20.77
CA SER A 693 21.89 -17.98 19.90
C SER A 693 21.47 -19.20 19.07
N THR A 694 20.54 -20.00 19.58
CA THR A 694 19.99 -21.20 18.91
C THR A 694 18.83 -20.86 17.92
N PHE A 695 18.36 -19.62 17.92
CA PHE A 695 17.24 -19.23 17.07
C PHE A 695 17.66 -19.20 15.60
N PRO A 696 16.75 -19.60 14.70
CA PRO A 696 17.05 -19.62 13.27
C PRO A 696 17.25 -18.20 12.72
N SER A 697 17.97 -18.11 11.63
CA SER A 697 17.91 -16.96 10.72
C SER A 697 16.56 -16.90 10.00
N GLU A 698 16.26 -15.80 9.33
CA GLU A 698 15.05 -15.67 8.51
C GLU A 698 14.98 -16.77 7.42
N ARG A 699 16.14 -17.13 6.83
CA ARG A 699 16.23 -18.20 5.84
C ARG A 699 15.92 -19.57 6.43
N GLU A 700 16.52 -19.93 7.56
CA GLU A 700 16.30 -21.22 8.23
C GLU A 700 14.86 -21.37 8.73
N MET A 701 14.24 -20.26 9.16
CA MET A 701 12.81 -20.22 9.49
C MET A 701 11.96 -20.58 8.26
N ALA A 702 12.26 -20.00 7.10
CA ALA A 702 11.52 -20.28 5.86
C ALA A 702 11.78 -21.71 5.37
N GLU A 703 12.98 -22.26 5.53
CA GLU A 703 13.30 -23.66 5.26
C GLU A 703 12.42 -24.60 6.12
N ARG A 704 12.19 -24.23 7.37
CA ARG A 704 11.27 -24.98 8.23
C ARG A 704 9.83 -24.91 7.74
N VAL A 705 9.36 -23.74 7.32
CA VAL A 705 8.02 -23.57 6.72
C VAL A 705 7.89 -24.42 5.46
N GLU A 706 8.88 -24.42 4.58
CA GLU A 706 8.92 -25.26 3.38
C GLU A 706 8.81 -26.75 3.71
N GLN A 707 9.61 -27.22 4.69
CA GLN A 707 9.57 -28.62 5.14
C GLN A 707 8.18 -29.03 5.63
N LEU A 708 7.48 -28.14 6.37
CA LEU A 708 6.13 -28.40 6.87
C LEU A 708 5.12 -28.47 5.72
N LEU A 709 5.21 -27.58 4.73
CA LEU A 709 4.37 -27.59 3.53
C LEU A 709 4.55 -28.89 2.74
N ILE A 710 5.79 -29.20 2.36
CA ILE A 710 6.11 -30.40 1.56
C ILE A 710 5.76 -31.68 2.34
N GLY A 711 6.08 -31.73 3.63
CA GLY A 711 5.76 -32.87 4.50
C GLY A 711 4.26 -33.13 4.59
N ARG A 712 3.43 -32.09 4.66
CA ARG A 712 1.97 -32.23 4.67
C ARG A 712 1.43 -32.69 3.32
N LEU A 713 1.90 -32.10 2.22
CA LEU A 713 1.47 -32.50 0.88
C LEU A 713 1.78 -33.96 0.60
N LYS A 714 2.97 -34.46 0.97
CA LYS A 714 3.35 -35.90 0.86
C LYS A 714 2.43 -36.80 1.67
N LYS A 715 2.06 -36.43 2.91
CA LYS A 715 1.11 -37.20 3.75
C LYS A 715 -0.27 -37.30 3.10
N LEU A 716 -0.72 -36.26 2.40
CA LEU A 716 -2.02 -36.27 1.72
C LEU A 716 -2.01 -37.11 0.45
N SER A 717 -0.93 -37.11 -0.33
CA SER A 717 -0.80 -37.94 -1.54
C SER A 717 -0.77 -39.44 -1.24
N VAL A 718 -0.22 -39.86 -0.09
CA VAL A 718 -0.18 -41.28 0.35
C VAL A 718 -1.57 -41.74 0.84
N ARG A 719 -2.47 -40.85 1.25
CA ARG A 719 -3.82 -41.20 1.71
C ARG A 719 -4.89 -41.36 0.61
N GLN A 720 -4.56 -41.11 -0.65
CA GLN A 720 -5.42 -41.46 -1.77
C GLN A 720 -4.98 -42.84 -2.34
N PRO A 721 -5.66 -43.98 -2.05
CA PRO A 721 -5.39 -45.20 -2.72
C PRO A 721 -5.79 -45.05 -4.20
N SER A 722 -4.93 -45.49 -5.09
CA SER A 722 -5.19 -45.62 -6.52
C SER A 722 -6.40 -46.54 -6.78
N SER A 723 -7.60 -45.92 -6.85
CA SER A 723 -8.78 -46.60 -7.33
C SER A 723 -9.09 -46.10 -8.74
N TYR A 724 -8.49 -46.77 -9.72
CA TYR A 724 -9.10 -46.97 -11.03
C TYR A 724 -8.25 -48.00 -11.81
N SER A 725 -8.48 -49.30 -11.51
CA SER A 725 -8.31 -50.36 -12.50
C SER A 725 -9.73 -50.78 -12.91
N ILE A 726 -10.27 -50.19 -13.95
CA ILE A 726 -11.40 -50.77 -14.66
C ILE A 726 -10.81 -51.87 -15.55
N SER A 727 -10.95 -53.10 -15.09
CA SER A 727 -10.80 -54.25 -15.93
C SER A 727 -11.95 -54.29 -16.95
N ASN A 728 -11.66 -53.98 -18.19
CA ASN A 728 -12.48 -54.43 -19.30
C ASN A 728 -12.28 -55.96 -19.47
N SER A 729 -13.30 -56.73 -19.18
CA SER A 729 -13.48 -58.04 -19.70
C SER A 729 -14.95 -58.35 -19.88
N ASN A 730 -15.31 -58.52 -21.15
CA ASN A 730 -16.50 -59.06 -21.80
C ASN A 730 -17.64 -58.11 -22.09
#